data_9288f7f53bc23778b7ca764096b97df9
#
_entry.id   9288f7f53bc23778b7ca764096b97df9
#
_cell.length_a   1.000
_cell.length_b   1.000
_cell.length_c   1.000
_cell.angle_alpha   90.00
_cell.angle_beta   90.00
_cell.angle_gamma   90.00
#
_symmetry.space_group_name_H-M   'P 1'
#
loop_
_entity.id
_entity.type
_entity.pdbx_description
1 polymer ?
#
loop_
_entity_poly.entity_id
_entity_poly.type
_entity_poly.pdbx_seq_one_letter_code
_entity_poly.pdbx_strand_id
1 'polypeptide(L)'
;MTIKDDYFRYLDHIGTSVPMRELAAHPEWSDAIALRHDIDHDLDLALEVAHHEHERGIRATYFLLHTTDYWNDPRFAVKCAQLEAYGHEVGLHLNLLTEWVQGRCATLGGRLTELLEHLRAGGVDVIGTSGHGDRTCYEHGFNNYWIWKELRGDQPETTERGLSAEGIRVADPQRQVPYPQDNRLRREDGAELDLWTVSLADHGLAYDAVHVPNDQYWTDTGGGWRRSADPLKADLSTGRHQILMHPHWWRGRTRTYFVLCPARSGSKWLVNFVDQATSCRALHDWTLNHRRTEDGYELDKRTGDDFLGLVESPNLASALIRQAAAHHRSILPGDVLEANVYLEPFLDEFRAQIPDAELIHLHRDGRDVVRSILNRDWYDTPLDRRHRTVPIPNWVVLNQFERACWYYRYTQERLMTATKARISFERMVSDRAYLTRTLRELGIVVHPLLAETEFGKRIDANRRDEFPSYERWPEAYRMAFERICGEVQSALGYEVDKGIVDHELGTAASEPPSGKTHVQPVLSMEFASMPPPTVTGVHVHCVPTDRGLEVGTSESGHTTAHLVLGRGDWLRVEFEDGCVCDPNVFYSARICFDVAPSAVVRVFLLLHDKRGAQVGKRHVATLRGDSDWVGFSFTVQPGASHFMLGLHFGDQPPEHRITLRSVIVNSIVADENYRVRIPTPARTALGQESPLPAADERGVEV
;
A
#
# COMPACT_ATOMS: atom_id res chain seq x y z
N MET A 1 -19.17 4.20 -0.99
CA MET A 1 -18.80 5.63 -0.87
C MET A 1 -18.07 5.85 0.43
N THR A 2 -17.02 6.64 0.41
CA THR A 2 -16.25 7.00 1.61
C THR A 2 -17.05 7.91 2.55
N ILE A 3 -18.08 8.57 2.01
CA ILE A 3 -19.02 9.42 2.74
C ILE A 3 -20.29 8.64 3.07
N LYS A 4 -20.85 8.84 4.26
CA LYS A 4 -22.15 8.26 4.68
C LYS A 4 -23.28 8.75 3.80
N ASP A 5 -24.21 7.88 3.45
CA ASP A 5 -25.39 8.23 2.64
C ASP A 5 -26.24 9.33 3.31
N ASP A 6 -26.32 9.35 4.62
CA ASP A 6 -27.03 10.40 5.38
C ASP A 6 -26.47 11.80 5.12
N TYR A 7 -25.15 11.95 4.85
CA TYR A 7 -24.57 13.25 4.52
C TYR A 7 -25.24 13.87 3.29
N PHE A 8 -25.48 13.08 2.27
CA PHE A 8 -26.13 13.56 1.03
C PHE A 8 -27.56 14.03 1.27
N ARG A 9 -28.29 13.45 2.24
CA ARG A 9 -29.61 13.92 2.63
C ARG A 9 -29.57 15.33 3.23
N TYR A 10 -28.51 15.66 3.98
CA TYR A 10 -28.31 17.02 4.48
C TYR A 10 -28.00 17.97 3.32
N LEU A 11 -27.16 17.60 2.38
CA LEU A 11 -26.86 18.41 1.21
C LEU A 11 -28.13 18.66 0.36
N ASP A 12 -28.92 17.64 0.14
CA ASP A 12 -30.18 17.75 -0.61
C ASP A 12 -31.20 18.64 0.12
N HIS A 13 -31.22 18.63 1.47
CA HIS A 13 -32.07 19.49 2.29
C HIS A 13 -31.59 20.95 2.34
N ILE A 14 -30.28 21.18 2.40
CA ILE A 14 -29.66 22.50 2.33
C ILE A 14 -29.91 23.14 0.96
N GLY A 15 -29.84 22.35 -0.11
CA GLY A 15 -30.08 22.77 -1.48
C GLY A 15 -29.03 23.74 -2.02
N THR A 16 -28.97 24.95 -1.49
CA THR A 16 -27.99 25.98 -1.86
C THR A 16 -27.37 26.60 -0.62
N SER A 17 -26.07 26.86 -0.66
CA SER A 17 -25.36 27.57 0.40
C SER A 17 -24.30 28.50 -0.13
N VAL A 18 -23.89 29.43 0.70
CA VAL A 18 -22.82 30.40 0.42
C VAL A 18 -21.63 30.18 1.34
N PRO A 19 -20.41 30.53 0.95
CA PRO A 19 -19.28 30.58 1.87
C PRO A 19 -19.49 31.62 2.98
N MET A 20 -18.84 31.40 4.13
CA MET A 20 -18.91 32.31 5.27
C MET A 20 -18.50 33.76 4.93
N ARG A 21 -17.54 33.95 3.99
CA ARG A 21 -17.15 35.29 3.53
C ARG A 21 -18.30 36.07 2.90
N GLU A 22 -19.18 35.40 2.19
CA GLU A 22 -20.36 36.04 1.60
C GLU A 22 -21.41 36.36 2.67
N LEU A 23 -21.67 35.43 3.60
CA LEU A 23 -22.57 35.70 4.71
C LEU A 23 -22.06 36.86 5.59
N ALA A 24 -20.76 36.96 5.81
CA ALA A 24 -20.14 38.04 6.58
C ALA A 24 -20.18 39.41 5.83
N ALA A 25 -20.00 39.37 4.52
CA ALA A 25 -20.02 40.60 3.69
C ALA A 25 -21.41 41.18 3.48
N HIS A 26 -22.47 40.37 3.68
CA HIS A 26 -23.85 40.74 3.42
C HIS A 26 -24.73 40.66 4.67
N PRO A 27 -24.51 41.53 5.67
CA PRO A 27 -25.32 41.56 6.91
C PRO A 27 -26.81 41.91 6.64
N GLU A 28 -27.12 42.51 5.51
CA GLU A 28 -28.47 42.88 5.06
C GLU A 28 -29.30 41.70 4.54
N TRP A 29 -28.71 40.51 4.25
CA TRP A 29 -29.46 39.37 3.80
C TRP A 29 -30.36 38.87 4.93
N SER A 30 -31.65 38.70 4.67
CA SER A 30 -32.62 38.14 5.61
C SER A 30 -32.59 36.63 5.61
N ASP A 31 -32.28 36.03 4.47
CA ASP A 31 -32.39 34.60 4.25
C ASP A 31 -31.11 34.09 3.55
N ALA A 32 -30.34 33.28 4.24
CA ALA A 32 -29.12 32.69 3.70
C ALA A 32 -28.68 31.47 4.52
N ILE A 33 -28.11 30.47 3.86
CA ILE A 33 -27.46 29.35 4.50
C ILE A 33 -25.97 29.42 4.23
N ALA A 34 -25.15 29.49 5.27
CA ALA A 34 -23.71 29.29 5.16
C ALA A 34 -23.30 27.93 5.71
N LEU A 35 -22.79 27.10 4.84
CA LEU A 35 -22.17 25.82 5.22
C LEU A 35 -20.70 26.02 5.50
N ARG A 36 -20.22 25.47 6.60
CA ARG A 36 -18.79 25.51 6.95
C ARG A 36 -18.33 24.17 7.47
N HIS A 37 -17.05 23.90 7.27
CA HIS A 37 -16.35 22.70 7.73
C HIS A 37 -15.13 23.09 8.54
N ASP A 38 -15.02 22.56 9.76
CA ASP A 38 -13.80 22.65 10.55
C ASP A 38 -13.00 21.34 10.32
N ILE A 39 -11.79 21.47 9.75
CA ILE A 39 -11.00 20.31 9.28
C ILE A 39 -9.98 19.94 10.35
N ASP A 40 -10.44 19.19 11.35
CA ASP A 40 -9.65 18.82 12.51
C ASP A 40 -8.64 17.69 12.23
N HIS A 41 -8.80 16.89 11.17
CA HIS A 41 -8.00 15.69 10.98
C HIS A 41 -7.59 15.40 9.54
N ASP A 42 -8.51 15.28 8.59
CA ASP A 42 -8.31 14.62 7.30
C ASP A 42 -8.69 15.53 6.13
N LEU A 43 -7.68 16.16 5.52
CA LEU A 43 -7.87 17.04 4.38
C LEU A 43 -8.25 16.27 3.09
N ASP A 44 -7.85 15.01 2.95
CA ASP A 44 -8.22 14.22 1.78
C ASP A 44 -9.72 13.85 1.80
N LEU A 45 -10.24 13.51 2.98
CA LEU A 45 -11.69 13.33 3.16
C LEU A 45 -12.45 14.64 2.94
N ALA A 46 -11.90 15.77 3.39
CA ALA A 46 -12.48 17.08 3.16
C ALA A 46 -12.57 17.41 1.67
N LEU A 47 -11.55 17.08 0.89
CA LEU A 47 -11.57 17.22 -0.58
C LEU A 47 -12.65 16.35 -1.25
N GLU A 48 -12.88 15.14 -0.74
CA GLU A 48 -13.96 14.28 -1.25
C GLU A 48 -15.34 14.87 -0.95
N VAL A 49 -15.53 15.38 0.28
CA VAL A 49 -16.73 16.12 0.67
C VAL A 49 -16.95 17.33 -0.25
N ALA A 50 -15.91 18.15 -0.44
CA ALA A 50 -15.95 19.33 -1.30
C ALA A 50 -16.30 19.00 -2.76
N HIS A 51 -15.78 17.88 -3.29
CA HIS A 51 -16.16 17.43 -4.61
C HIS A 51 -17.65 17.13 -4.73
N HIS A 52 -18.22 16.42 -3.75
CA HIS A 52 -19.66 16.07 -3.77
C HIS A 52 -20.56 17.28 -3.54
N GLU A 53 -20.13 18.29 -2.80
CA GLU A 53 -20.81 19.57 -2.65
C GLU A 53 -20.78 20.34 -3.96
N HIS A 54 -19.60 20.45 -4.59
CA HIS A 54 -19.43 21.08 -5.90
C HIS A 54 -20.36 20.46 -6.96
N GLU A 55 -20.44 19.13 -7.03
CA GLU A 55 -21.33 18.43 -7.97
C GLU A 55 -22.81 18.78 -7.77
N ARG A 56 -23.20 19.24 -6.57
CA ARG A 56 -24.54 19.70 -6.20
C ARG A 56 -24.73 21.21 -6.27
N GLY A 57 -23.70 21.96 -6.67
CA GLY A 57 -23.72 23.42 -6.71
C GLY A 57 -23.71 24.07 -5.33
N ILE A 58 -23.34 23.32 -4.29
CA ILE A 58 -23.19 23.81 -2.91
C ILE A 58 -21.80 24.42 -2.76
N ARG A 59 -21.72 25.61 -2.13
CA ARG A 59 -20.46 26.27 -1.77
C ARG A 59 -20.36 26.40 -0.26
N ALA A 60 -19.19 26.08 0.28
CA ALA A 60 -18.93 26.05 1.73
C ALA A 60 -17.60 26.75 2.06
N THR A 61 -17.33 26.94 3.34
CA THR A 61 -16.02 27.37 3.85
C THR A 61 -15.33 26.24 4.55
N TYR A 62 -14.07 25.99 4.22
CA TYR A 62 -13.21 24.97 4.82
C TYR A 62 -12.15 25.64 5.68
N PHE A 63 -12.31 25.56 7.00
CA PHE A 63 -11.35 26.09 7.97
C PHE A 63 -10.30 25.03 8.29
N LEU A 64 -9.04 25.29 7.93
CA LEU A 64 -7.94 24.35 8.04
C LEU A 64 -7.17 24.54 9.35
N LEU A 65 -7.05 23.47 10.14
CA LEU A 65 -6.41 23.47 11.46
C LEU A 65 -4.89 23.34 11.31
N HIS A 66 -4.16 24.38 11.73
CA HIS A 66 -2.70 24.47 11.56
C HIS A 66 -1.87 23.53 12.47
N THR A 67 -2.50 22.87 13.44
CA THR A 67 -1.83 21.94 14.36
C THR A 67 -1.95 20.48 13.95
N THR A 68 -2.37 20.20 12.70
CA THR A 68 -2.55 18.86 12.16
C THR A 68 -1.39 18.44 11.27
N ASP A 69 -1.27 17.13 11.03
CA ASP A 69 -0.22 16.56 10.18
C ASP A 69 -0.32 17.03 8.71
N TYR A 70 -1.54 17.23 8.20
CA TYR A 70 -1.74 17.66 6.81
C TYR A 70 -1.22 19.08 6.53
N TRP A 71 -1.02 19.92 7.55
CA TRP A 71 -0.47 21.27 7.40
C TRP A 71 0.92 21.28 6.77
N ASN A 72 1.69 20.22 6.99
CA ASN A 72 3.03 20.04 6.46
C ASN A 72 3.06 19.10 5.23
N ASP A 73 1.90 18.71 4.67
CA ASP A 73 1.86 17.90 3.45
C ASP A 73 2.48 18.70 2.28
N PRO A 74 3.45 18.16 1.54
CA PRO A 74 4.01 18.83 0.35
C PRO A 74 2.97 19.22 -0.70
N ARG A 75 1.79 18.62 -0.70
CA ARG A 75 0.66 18.91 -1.60
C ARG A 75 -0.33 19.90 -0.99
N PHE A 76 -0.10 20.41 0.20
CA PHE A 76 -1.05 21.25 0.95
C PHE A 76 -1.57 22.42 0.10
N ALA A 77 -0.66 23.17 -0.52
CA ALA A 77 -1.04 24.30 -1.38
C ALA A 77 -1.95 23.88 -2.56
N VAL A 78 -1.63 22.75 -3.22
CA VAL A 78 -2.45 22.23 -4.33
C VAL A 78 -3.81 21.75 -3.84
N LYS A 79 -3.88 21.15 -2.66
CA LYS A 79 -5.14 20.73 -2.04
C LYS A 79 -6.03 21.94 -1.70
N CYS A 80 -5.44 23.02 -1.16
CA CYS A 80 -6.15 24.27 -0.93
C CYS A 80 -6.68 24.87 -2.24
N ALA A 81 -5.84 24.96 -3.27
CA ALA A 81 -6.25 25.44 -4.58
C ALA A 81 -7.37 24.57 -5.21
N GLN A 82 -7.39 23.26 -4.91
CA GLN A 82 -8.46 22.38 -5.37
C GLN A 82 -9.79 22.66 -4.66
N LEU A 83 -9.79 22.99 -3.35
CA LEU A 83 -11.00 23.45 -2.66
C LEU A 83 -11.56 24.73 -3.31
N GLU A 84 -10.69 25.72 -3.58
CA GLU A 84 -11.09 26.95 -4.24
C GLU A 84 -11.58 26.71 -5.69
N ALA A 85 -10.97 25.79 -6.43
CA ALA A 85 -11.41 25.40 -7.78
C ALA A 85 -12.79 24.73 -7.77
N TYR A 86 -13.19 24.11 -6.67
CA TYR A 86 -14.55 23.63 -6.47
C TYR A 86 -15.55 24.75 -6.08
N GLY A 87 -15.07 25.98 -5.90
CA GLY A 87 -15.90 27.15 -5.54
C GLY A 87 -16.07 27.34 -4.04
N HIS A 88 -15.30 26.62 -3.22
CA HIS A 88 -15.32 26.79 -1.78
C HIS A 88 -14.34 27.87 -1.33
N GLU A 89 -14.58 28.39 -0.14
CA GLU A 89 -13.66 29.26 0.57
C GLU A 89 -12.71 28.43 1.45
N VAL A 90 -11.45 28.83 1.52
CA VAL A 90 -10.48 28.29 2.47
C VAL A 90 -10.20 29.32 3.55
N GLY A 91 -10.37 28.96 4.83
CA GLY A 91 -10.10 29.79 6.00
C GLY A 91 -9.13 29.12 6.98
N LEU A 92 -8.70 29.86 7.99
CA LEU A 92 -7.79 29.36 9.03
C LEU A 92 -8.56 28.91 10.28
N HIS A 93 -8.41 27.64 10.67
CA HIS A 93 -8.88 27.12 11.97
C HIS A 93 -7.82 27.37 13.02
N LEU A 94 -8.15 28.24 14.02
CA LEU A 94 -7.18 28.79 14.96
C LEU A 94 -7.02 27.93 16.18
N ASN A 95 -5.78 27.63 16.58
CA ASN A 95 -5.42 26.98 17.83
C ASN A 95 -4.32 27.73 18.60
N LEU A 96 -4.25 29.05 18.45
CA LEU A 96 -3.13 29.87 18.90
C LEU A 96 -3.03 29.98 20.42
N LEU A 97 -4.14 30.14 21.16
CA LEU A 97 -4.10 30.16 22.61
C LEU A 97 -3.70 28.82 23.21
N THR A 98 -4.12 27.72 22.57
CA THR A 98 -3.64 26.38 22.90
C THR A 98 -2.12 26.26 22.70
N GLU A 99 -1.59 26.72 21.53
CA GLU A 99 -0.14 26.73 21.31
C GLU A 99 0.59 27.59 22.36
N TRP A 100 0.02 28.73 22.75
CA TRP A 100 0.61 29.58 23.77
C TRP A 100 0.63 28.89 25.14
N VAL A 101 -0.48 28.32 25.58
CA VAL A 101 -0.58 27.56 26.84
C VAL A 101 0.43 26.41 26.89
N GLN A 102 0.65 25.75 25.77
CA GLN A 102 1.61 24.65 25.62
C GLN A 102 3.06 25.14 25.46
N GLY A 103 3.33 26.45 25.48
CA GLY A 103 4.67 27.01 25.32
C GLY A 103 5.25 26.93 23.89
N ARG A 104 4.44 26.65 22.89
CA ARG A 104 4.87 26.49 21.48
C ARG A 104 4.88 27.81 20.71
N CYS A 105 4.26 28.84 21.22
CA CYS A 105 4.11 30.13 20.60
C CYS A 105 4.54 31.24 21.59
N ALA A 106 5.41 32.14 21.15
CA ALA A 106 5.90 33.26 21.98
C ALA A 106 4.97 34.47 21.90
N THR A 107 4.46 34.81 20.72
CA THR A 107 3.55 35.92 20.47
C THR A 107 2.44 35.51 19.51
N LEU A 108 1.21 35.87 19.85
CA LEU A 108 0.05 35.50 19.04
C LEU A 108 0.10 36.12 17.66
N GLY A 109 0.38 37.43 17.55
CA GLY A 109 0.41 38.15 16.26
C GLY A 109 1.50 37.63 15.33
N GLY A 110 2.71 37.37 15.87
CA GLY A 110 3.80 36.83 15.06
C GLY A 110 3.45 35.43 14.51
N ARG A 111 2.93 34.57 15.37
CA ARG A 111 2.52 33.22 14.96
C ARG A 111 1.37 33.24 13.95
N LEU A 112 0.39 34.11 14.13
CA LEU A 112 -0.72 34.30 13.21
C LEU A 112 -0.19 34.74 11.81
N THR A 113 0.74 35.69 11.79
CA THR A 113 1.36 36.13 10.54
C THR A 113 2.02 34.97 9.79
N GLU A 114 2.81 34.15 10.47
CA GLU A 114 3.44 32.96 9.87
C GLU A 114 2.40 32.01 9.26
N LEU A 115 1.31 31.73 9.96
CA LEU A 115 0.26 30.83 9.48
C LEU A 115 -0.47 31.39 8.26
N LEU A 116 -0.78 32.69 8.27
CA LEU A 116 -1.42 33.35 7.13
C LEU A 116 -0.48 33.46 5.91
N GLU A 117 0.80 33.72 6.16
CA GLU A 117 1.82 33.71 5.09
C GLU A 117 1.93 32.32 4.47
N HIS A 118 1.88 31.25 5.26
CA HIS A 118 1.91 29.87 4.75
C HIS A 118 0.73 29.61 3.79
N LEU A 119 -0.48 29.98 4.15
CA LEU A 119 -1.67 29.83 3.28
C LEU A 119 -1.57 30.74 2.03
N ARG A 120 -1.23 32.01 2.21
CA ARG A 120 -1.13 32.98 1.13
C ARG A 120 -0.01 32.66 0.15
N ALA A 121 1.12 32.15 0.64
CA ALA A 121 2.21 31.66 -0.23
C ALA A 121 1.77 30.46 -1.09
N GLY A 122 0.80 29.67 -0.61
CA GLY A 122 0.12 28.63 -1.37
C GLY A 122 -0.94 29.13 -2.35
N GLY A 123 -1.13 30.46 -2.47
CA GLY A 123 -2.11 31.10 -3.35
C GLY A 123 -3.52 31.24 -2.77
N VAL A 124 -3.73 30.91 -1.49
CA VAL A 124 -5.05 30.97 -0.84
C VAL A 124 -5.40 32.41 -0.48
N ASP A 125 -6.61 32.86 -0.86
CA ASP A 125 -7.16 34.15 -0.44
C ASP A 125 -7.86 34.00 0.93
N VAL A 126 -7.06 33.86 1.98
CA VAL A 126 -7.59 33.68 3.35
C VAL A 126 -7.98 35.00 3.99
N ILE A 127 -9.28 35.18 4.25
CA ILE A 127 -9.87 36.35 4.90
C ILE A 127 -10.73 36.02 6.13
N GLY A 128 -10.96 34.73 6.38
CA GLY A 128 -11.79 34.26 7.47
C GLY A 128 -11.08 33.30 8.41
N THR A 129 -11.51 33.30 9.66
CA THR A 129 -11.01 32.37 10.71
C THR A 129 -12.16 31.71 11.47
N SER A 130 -11.83 30.64 12.17
CA SER A 130 -12.68 29.95 13.13
C SER A 130 -11.84 29.44 14.30
N GLY A 131 -12.23 29.70 15.54
CA GLY A 131 -11.50 29.21 16.72
C GLY A 131 -11.71 27.72 16.95
N HIS A 132 -10.63 26.92 17.04
CA HIS A 132 -10.69 25.51 17.41
C HIS A 132 -10.98 25.33 18.91
N GLY A 133 -11.86 24.39 19.23
CA GLY A 133 -12.17 24.01 20.61
C GLY A 133 -11.58 22.64 20.95
N ASP A 134 -10.54 22.61 21.77
CA ASP A 134 -9.89 21.37 22.19
C ASP A 134 -9.96 21.15 23.71
N ARG A 135 -9.39 20.04 24.17
CA ARG A 135 -9.33 19.70 25.60
C ARG A 135 -8.61 20.78 26.43
N THR A 136 -7.54 21.37 25.89
CA THR A 136 -6.74 22.41 26.54
C THR A 136 -7.60 23.65 26.83
N CYS A 137 -8.49 24.02 25.92
CA CYS A 137 -9.43 25.11 26.12
C CYS A 137 -10.27 24.92 27.36
N TYR A 138 -10.81 23.73 27.59
CA TYR A 138 -11.64 23.42 28.76
C TYR A 138 -10.83 23.31 30.04
N GLU A 139 -9.63 22.73 30.00
CA GLU A 139 -8.76 22.57 31.16
C GLU A 139 -8.22 23.91 31.68
N HIS A 140 -7.94 24.86 30.78
CA HIS A 140 -7.37 26.16 31.14
C HIS A 140 -8.36 27.33 31.06
N GLY A 141 -9.60 27.08 30.68
CA GLY A 141 -10.68 28.07 30.73
C GLY A 141 -10.57 29.18 29.68
N PHE A 142 -10.41 28.84 28.40
CA PHE A 142 -10.36 29.81 27.31
C PHE A 142 -11.01 29.29 26.02
N ASN A 143 -11.21 30.20 25.05
CA ASN A 143 -11.56 29.87 23.65
C ASN A 143 -10.55 30.50 22.70
N ASN A 144 -10.13 29.80 21.67
CA ASN A 144 -9.08 30.26 20.75
C ASN A 144 -9.43 31.55 19.98
N TYR A 145 -10.71 31.91 19.81
CA TYR A 145 -11.11 33.19 19.21
C TYR A 145 -11.00 34.41 20.19
N TRP A 146 -10.68 34.21 21.45
CA TRP A 146 -10.46 35.32 22.42
C TRP A 146 -9.17 36.13 22.15
N ILE A 147 -8.50 35.88 21.06
CA ILE A 147 -7.39 36.72 20.60
C ILE A 147 -7.89 38.02 19.98
N TRP A 148 -9.12 38.04 19.42
CA TRP A 148 -9.61 39.12 18.57
C TRP A 148 -10.15 40.30 19.37
N LYS A 149 -9.64 41.51 19.09
CA LYS A 149 -10.13 42.77 19.65
C LYS A 149 -11.61 43.00 19.38
N GLU A 150 -12.06 42.61 18.20
CA GLU A 150 -13.42 42.76 17.71
C GLU A 150 -14.43 41.87 18.47
N LEU A 151 -13.94 40.83 19.16
CA LEU A 151 -14.75 39.88 19.94
C LEU A 151 -14.58 40.03 21.44
N ARG A 152 -14.18 41.20 21.88
CA ARG A 152 -13.94 41.47 23.31
C ARG A 152 -15.20 41.30 24.15
N GLY A 153 -15.12 40.47 25.18
CA GLY A 153 -16.25 40.03 25.98
C GLY A 153 -16.87 41.07 26.91
N ASP A 154 -16.27 42.23 27.06
CA ASP A 154 -16.78 43.36 27.83
C ASP A 154 -17.70 44.29 27.01
N GLN A 155 -17.89 43.99 25.72
CA GLN A 155 -18.87 44.67 24.87
C GLN A 155 -20.22 43.94 24.97
N PRO A 156 -21.29 44.60 25.50
CA PRO A 156 -22.57 43.93 25.74
C PRO A 156 -23.17 43.24 24.52
N GLU A 157 -23.13 43.90 23.37
CA GLU A 157 -23.68 43.33 22.14
C GLU A 157 -22.88 42.13 21.65
N THR A 158 -21.58 42.16 21.76
CA THR A 158 -20.70 41.04 21.42
C THR A 158 -20.86 39.90 22.42
N THR A 159 -21.08 40.25 23.71
CA THR A 159 -21.27 39.25 24.74
C THR A 159 -22.58 38.51 24.59
N GLU A 160 -23.68 39.20 24.29
CA GLU A 160 -24.96 38.54 24.03
C GLU A 160 -24.95 37.67 22.81
N ARG A 161 -24.31 38.08 21.73
CA ARG A 161 -24.15 37.28 20.50
C ARG A 161 -23.04 36.26 20.59
N GLY A 162 -21.93 36.64 21.16
CA GLY A 162 -20.81 35.70 21.31
C GLY A 162 -21.11 34.64 22.30
N LEU A 163 -22.08 34.90 23.07
CA LEU A 163 -22.55 33.80 23.87
C LEU A 163 -23.67 33.06 23.20
N SER A 164 -24.15 33.62 22.14
CA SER A 164 -24.75 32.91 21.08
C SER A 164 -23.69 32.37 20.12
N ALA A 165 -22.47 32.67 20.20
CA ALA A 165 -21.43 31.70 20.08
C ALA A 165 -21.68 30.58 21.11
N GLU A 166 -22.70 30.60 21.46
CA GLU A 166 -23.75 29.78 21.74
C GLU A 166 -23.53 28.40 21.26
N GLY A 167 -22.88 28.20 20.18
CA GLY A 167 -22.28 26.96 19.87
C GLY A 167 -21.56 26.33 21.06
N ILE A 168 -20.86 27.10 21.82
CA ILE A 168 -20.19 26.61 23.03
C ILE A 168 -21.14 26.44 24.20
N ARG A 169 -22.15 27.27 24.33
CA ARG A 169 -23.10 27.21 25.42
C ARG A 169 -24.21 26.22 25.23
N VAL A 170 -24.77 26.14 24.04
CA VAL A 170 -25.85 25.21 23.75
C VAL A 170 -25.33 23.77 23.81
N ALA A 171 -24.03 23.59 23.63
CA ALA A 171 -23.44 22.29 23.57
C ALA A 171 -23.32 21.56 24.90
N ASP A 172 -22.90 22.25 25.94
CA ASP A 172 -22.72 21.71 27.26
C ASP A 172 -22.69 22.86 28.29
N PRO A 173 -23.81 23.14 28.93
CA PRO A 173 -23.86 24.19 29.94
C PRO A 173 -22.82 24.02 31.07
N GLN A 174 -22.38 22.79 31.32
CA GLN A 174 -21.36 22.49 32.33
C GLN A 174 -19.94 22.80 31.84
N ARG A 175 -19.75 22.95 30.54
CA ARG A 175 -18.47 23.27 29.89
C ARG A 175 -18.38 24.71 29.41
N GLN A 176 -19.26 25.59 29.85
CA GLN A 176 -19.14 27.01 29.57
C GLN A 176 -17.85 27.55 30.19
N VAL A 177 -17.08 28.21 29.36
CA VAL A 177 -15.85 28.87 29.77
C VAL A 177 -16.18 30.33 30.06
N PRO A 178 -16.16 30.78 31.31
CA PRO A 178 -16.44 32.17 31.65
C PRO A 178 -15.30 33.06 31.21
N TYR A 179 -15.61 34.31 30.80
CA TYR A 179 -14.59 35.31 30.51
C TYR A 179 -13.76 35.59 31.77
N PRO A 180 -12.41 35.64 31.70
CA PRO A 180 -11.56 36.02 32.80
C PRO A 180 -11.78 37.49 33.15
N GLN A 181 -11.94 37.79 34.43
CA GLN A 181 -12.30 39.13 34.92
C GLN A 181 -11.23 40.21 34.61
N ASP A 182 -9.96 39.78 34.54
CA ASP A 182 -8.82 40.66 34.24
C ASP A 182 -8.39 40.62 32.79
N ASN A 183 -9.14 39.92 31.93
CA ASN A 183 -8.82 39.74 30.51
C ASN A 183 -7.45 39.06 30.23
N ARG A 184 -6.98 38.21 31.15
CA ARG A 184 -5.69 37.55 31.07
C ARG A 184 -5.82 36.06 31.13
N LEU A 185 -5.02 35.39 30.28
CA LEU A 185 -4.75 33.96 30.36
C LEU A 185 -3.43 33.75 31.09
N ARG A 186 -3.40 32.75 31.98
CA ARG A 186 -2.21 32.41 32.77
C ARG A 186 -1.77 30.99 32.45
N ARG A 187 -0.46 30.81 32.38
CA ARG A 187 0.19 29.53 32.19
C ARG A 187 0.82 29.07 33.52
N GLU A 188 1.03 27.76 33.65
CA GLU A 188 1.57 27.15 34.89
C GLU A 188 2.95 27.68 35.30
N ASP A 189 3.78 28.11 34.33
CA ASP A 189 5.11 28.69 34.56
C ASP A 189 5.05 30.15 35.02
N GLY A 190 3.86 30.71 35.23
CA GLY A 190 3.63 32.09 35.67
C GLY A 190 3.59 33.11 34.52
N ALA A 191 3.70 32.69 33.26
CA ALA A 191 3.54 33.62 32.14
C ALA A 191 2.09 34.07 32.01
N GLU A 192 1.90 35.35 31.71
CA GLU A 192 0.60 35.98 31.51
C GLU A 192 0.46 36.48 30.08
N LEU A 193 -0.75 36.39 29.51
CA LEU A 193 -1.10 36.85 28.17
C LEU A 193 -2.36 37.72 28.26
N ASP A 194 -2.31 38.93 27.75
CA ASP A 194 -3.49 39.75 27.56
C ASP A 194 -4.33 39.24 26.38
N LEU A 195 -5.60 38.94 26.65
CA LEU A 195 -6.56 38.52 25.65
C LEU A 195 -7.09 39.72 24.85
N TRP A 196 -7.72 39.44 23.70
CA TRP A 196 -8.33 40.47 22.82
C TRP A 196 -7.35 41.57 22.39
N THR A 197 -6.11 41.16 22.08
CA THR A 197 -5.05 42.11 21.69
C THR A 197 -4.76 42.12 20.19
N VAL A 198 -5.22 41.11 19.45
CA VAL A 198 -4.98 40.96 17.99
C VAL A 198 -6.16 41.49 17.20
N SER A 199 -5.93 42.30 16.18
CA SER A 199 -6.96 42.81 15.28
C SER A 199 -7.06 41.98 14.03
N LEU A 200 -8.26 41.63 13.60
CA LEU A 200 -8.52 40.98 12.30
C LEU A 200 -7.96 41.81 11.17
N ALA A 201 -8.25 43.13 11.18
CA ALA A 201 -7.86 44.05 10.13
C ALA A 201 -6.34 44.17 9.97
N ASP A 202 -5.56 44.15 11.08
CA ASP A 202 -4.10 44.23 11.06
C ASP A 202 -3.46 43.03 10.35
N HIS A 203 -4.19 41.96 10.21
CA HIS A 203 -3.75 40.72 9.54
C HIS A 203 -4.44 40.46 8.19
N GLY A 204 -5.22 41.43 7.69
CA GLY A 204 -5.96 41.33 6.42
C GLY A 204 -7.09 40.31 6.48
N LEU A 205 -7.67 40.09 7.65
CA LEU A 205 -8.82 39.24 7.88
C LEU A 205 -10.10 40.08 7.97
N ALA A 206 -11.20 39.58 7.46
CA ALA A 206 -12.50 40.24 7.43
C ALA A 206 -13.42 39.78 8.55
N TYR A 207 -13.31 38.52 9.00
CA TYR A 207 -14.22 37.96 9.97
C TYR A 207 -13.61 36.77 10.74
N ASP A 208 -14.18 36.50 11.95
CA ASP A 208 -14.14 35.19 12.57
C ASP A 208 -15.55 34.58 12.53
N ALA A 209 -15.67 33.30 12.25
CA ALA A 209 -16.94 32.63 12.01
C ALA A 209 -17.91 32.72 13.20
N VAL A 210 -17.37 32.79 14.43
CA VAL A 210 -18.17 32.99 15.67
C VAL A 210 -18.88 34.34 15.69
N HIS A 211 -18.27 35.33 15.04
CA HIS A 211 -18.79 36.72 15.09
C HIS A 211 -19.72 37.07 13.93
N VAL A 212 -19.86 36.16 12.93
CA VAL A 212 -20.77 36.39 11.81
C VAL A 212 -22.22 36.27 12.29
N PRO A 213 -23.06 37.33 12.17
CA PRO A 213 -24.44 37.31 12.62
C PRO A 213 -25.25 36.20 11.93
N ASN A 214 -26.00 35.44 12.71
CA ASN A 214 -26.94 34.44 12.25
C ASN A 214 -28.14 34.35 13.17
N ASP A 215 -29.28 33.87 12.65
CA ASP A 215 -30.48 33.63 13.43
C ASP A 215 -30.47 32.27 14.09
N GLN A 216 -29.79 31.30 13.40
CA GLN A 216 -29.68 29.92 13.88
C GLN A 216 -28.33 29.32 13.58
N TYR A 217 -27.70 28.75 14.58
CA TYR A 217 -26.46 28.00 14.50
C TYR A 217 -26.71 26.51 14.69
N TRP A 218 -26.18 25.70 13.77
CA TRP A 218 -26.28 24.26 13.79
C TRP A 218 -24.88 23.64 13.85
N THR A 219 -24.69 22.58 14.61
CA THR A 219 -23.38 21.92 14.71
C THR A 219 -23.48 20.43 14.99
N ASP A 220 -22.69 19.65 14.27
CA ASP A 220 -22.49 18.21 14.49
C ASP A 220 -21.34 17.92 15.48
N THR A 221 -20.80 18.93 16.16
CA THR A 221 -19.69 18.80 17.11
C THR A 221 -19.96 17.71 18.16
N GLY A 222 -19.04 16.76 18.29
CA GLY A 222 -19.15 15.60 19.17
C GLY A 222 -19.87 14.40 18.54
N GLY A 223 -20.08 14.42 17.24
CA GLY A 223 -20.68 13.35 16.44
C GLY A 223 -22.21 13.37 16.43
N GLY A 224 -22.77 13.73 15.28
CA GLY A 224 -24.21 13.94 15.09
C GLY A 224 -24.72 15.19 15.84
N TRP A 225 -25.98 15.54 15.65
CA TRP A 225 -26.60 16.79 16.12
C TRP A 225 -26.92 16.78 17.62
N ARG A 226 -25.97 16.38 18.46
CA ARG A 226 -26.18 16.26 19.94
C ARG A 226 -26.14 17.60 20.65
N ARG A 227 -25.48 18.57 20.02
CA ARG A 227 -25.21 19.91 20.58
C ARG A 227 -26.13 20.98 19.98
N SER A 228 -26.86 20.66 18.93
CA SER A 228 -27.88 21.50 18.31
C SER A 228 -29.10 20.65 17.92
N ALA A 229 -30.18 21.30 17.48
CA ALA A 229 -31.24 20.59 16.82
C ALA A 229 -30.74 20.01 15.49
N ASP A 230 -31.42 19.01 14.96
CA ASP A 230 -31.12 18.40 13.68
C ASP A 230 -31.64 19.30 12.52
N PRO A 231 -30.78 19.82 11.62
CA PRO A 231 -31.20 20.67 10.52
C PRO A 231 -32.25 20.05 9.61
N LEU A 232 -32.25 18.71 9.42
CA LEU A 232 -33.27 18.02 8.61
C LEU A 232 -34.70 18.19 9.13
N LYS A 233 -34.87 18.62 10.38
CA LYS A 233 -36.17 18.84 11.03
C LYS A 233 -36.62 20.30 11.02
N ALA A 234 -35.81 21.18 10.46
CA ALA A 234 -36.05 22.60 10.42
C ALA A 234 -36.42 23.06 9.00
N ASP A 235 -37.18 24.15 8.94
CA ASP A 235 -37.31 24.91 7.71
C ASP A 235 -36.11 25.86 7.59
N LEU A 236 -35.26 25.60 6.60
CA LEU A 236 -34.08 26.43 6.31
C LEU A 236 -34.36 27.52 5.26
N SER A 237 -35.60 27.68 4.80
CA SER A 237 -35.95 28.61 3.72
C SER A 237 -35.98 30.07 4.17
N THR A 238 -36.06 30.32 5.47
CA THR A 238 -36.12 31.69 6.04
C THR A 238 -35.12 31.84 7.19
N GLY A 239 -34.50 33.02 7.27
CA GLY A 239 -33.51 33.33 8.29
C GLY A 239 -32.06 33.07 7.82
N ARG A 240 -31.15 33.55 8.63
CA ARG A 240 -29.71 33.37 8.42
C ARG A 240 -29.22 32.13 9.20
N HIS A 241 -28.85 31.08 8.49
CA HIS A 241 -28.40 29.84 9.06
C HIS A 241 -26.88 29.68 8.89
N GLN A 242 -26.21 29.33 9.97
CA GLN A 242 -24.83 28.86 9.95
C GLN A 242 -24.80 27.37 10.33
N ILE A 243 -24.34 26.54 9.42
CA ILE A 243 -24.29 25.08 9.60
C ILE A 243 -22.82 24.64 9.66
N LEU A 244 -22.39 24.12 10.78
CA LEU A 244 -21.06 23.53 10.97
C LEU A 244 -21.15 22.01 10.84
N MET A 245 -20.38 21.46 9.92
CA MET A 245 -20.21 20.02 9.77
C MET A 245 -18.72 19.66 9.73
N HIS A 246 -18.34 18.61 10.48
CA HIS A 246 -16.95 18.11 10.49
C HIS A 246 -16.87 16.88 9.59
N PRO A 247 -16.13 16.88 8.50
CA PRO A 247 -16.06 15.76 7.54
C PRO A 247 -15.79 14.40 8.19
N HIS A 248 -14.96 14.33 9.22
CA HIS A 248 -14.61 13.08 9.89
C HIS A 248 -15.80 12.34 10.53
N TRP A 249 -16.87 13.04 10.93
CA TRP A 249 -18.10 12.42 11.45
C TRP A 249 -18.95 11.76 10.36
N TRP A 250 -18.75 12.19 9.13
CA TRP A 250 -19.48 11.74 7.93
C TRP A 250 -18.75 10.69 7.13
N ARG A 251 -17.64 10.18 7.64
CA ARG A 251 -16.93 9.07 7.03
C ARG A 251 -17.83 7.85 6.96
N GLY A 252 -17.97 7.32 5.76
CA GLY A 252 -18.76 6.13 5.45
C GLY A 252 -17.96 4.83 5.55
N ARG A 253 -18.44 3.80 4.86
CA ARG A 253 -17.75 2.52 4.79
C ARG A 253 -16.55 2.61 3.85
N THR A 254 -15.40 2.21 4.34
CA THR A 254 -14.18 2.07 3.54
C THR A 254 -14.35 0.99 2.47
N ARG A 255 -14.04 1.31 1.23
CA ARG A 255 -13.92 0.36 0.13
C ARG A 255 -12.47 -0.08 0.00
N THR A 256 -12.30 -1.31 -0.46
CA THR A 256 -10.99 -1.85 -0.73
C THR A 256 -10.92 -2.31 -2.18
N TYR A 257 -9.95 -1.77 -2.91
CA TYR A 257 -9.68 -2.08 -4.31
C TYR A 257 -8.35 -2.84 -4.40
N PHE A 258 -8.32 -3.90 -5.19
CA PHE A 258 -7.09 -4.61 -5.48
C PHE A 258 -6.82 -4.62 -6.97
N VAL A 259 -5.73 -3.99 -7.35
CA VAL A 259 -5.22 -3.97 -8.72
C VAL A 259 -4.22 -5.10 -8.88
N LEU A 260 -4.60 -6.11 -9.63
CA LEU A 260 -3.81 -7.30 -9.89
C LEU A 260 -3.22 -7.23 -11.30
N CYS A 261 -1.96 -7.58 -11.42
CA CYS A 261 -1.25 -7.49 -12.70
C CYS A 261 -0.01 -8.38 -12.72
N PRO A 262 0.49 -8.74 -13.90
CA PRO A 262 1.86 -9.22 -14.00
C PRO A 262 2.84 -8.15 -13.52
N ALA A 263 3.95 -8.57 -12.96
CA ALA A 263 5.04 -7.64 -12.65
C ALA A 263 5.43 -6.84 -13.91
N ARG A 264 5.86 -5.60 -13.75
CA ARG A 264 6.23 -4.66 -14.84
C ARG A 264 5.05 -4.11 -15.66
N SER A 265 3.85 -4.22 -15.18
CA SER A 265 2.64 -3.65 -15.81
C SER A 265 2.34 -2.20 -15.39
N GLY A 266 3.21 -1.53 -14.63
CA GLY A 266 3.02 -0.13 -14.24
C GLY A 266 2.24 0.09 -12.95
N SER A 267 2.09 -0.94 -12.12
CA SER A 267 1.39 -0.88 -10.82
C SER A 267 1.89 0.23 -9.88
N LYS A 268 3.20 0.46 -9.81
CA LYS A 268 3.77 1.55 -9.01
C LYS A 268 3.37 2.93 -9.51
N TRP A 269 3.23 3.11 -10.83
CA TRP A 269 2.77 4.37 -11.39
C TRP A 269 1.32 4.64 -10.97
N LEU A 270 0.46 3.64 -11.12
CA LEU A 270 -0.95 3.76 -10.74
C LEU A 270 -1.12 4.04 -9.24
N VAL A 271 -0.38 3.31 -8.40
CA VAL A 271 -0.37 3.54 -6.94
C VAL A 271 0.03 4.97 -6.62
N ASN A 272 1.13 5.46 -7.20
CA ASN A 272 1.55 6.84 -6.97
C ASN A 272 0.49 7.85 -7.43
N PHE A 273 -0.08 7.66 -8.61
CA PHE A 273 -1.12 8.56 -9.11
C PHE A 273 -2.35 8.58 -8.20
N VAL A 274 -2.86 7.42 -7.81
CA VAL A 274 -4.04 7.32 -6.94
C VAL A 274 -3.76 7.93 -5.57
N ASP A 275 -2.63 7.63 -4.95
CA ASP A 275 -2.26 8.18 -3.64
C ASP A 275 -2.06 9.70 -3.66
N GLN A 276 -1.60 10.26 -4.78
CA GLN A 276 -1.31 11.67 -4.88
C GLN A 276 -2.47 12.52 -5.45
N ALA A 277 -3.33 11.94 -6.26
CA ALA A 277 -4.38 12.66 -7.00
C ALA A 277 -5.80 12.38 -6.52
N THR A 278 -5.97 11.53 -5.50
CA THR A 278 -7.29 11.14 -4.96
C THR A 278 -7.29 11.14 -3.44
N SER A 279 -8.46 10.97 -2.83
CA SER A 279 -8.60 10.73 -1.39
C SER A 279 -8.38 9.26 -1.01
N CYS A 280 -8.13 8.39 -1.97
CA CYS A 280 -7.90 6.97 -1.76
C CYS A 280 -6.42 6.73 -1.40
N ARG A 281 -6.18 6.06 -0.28
CA ARG A 281 -4.81 5.63 0.08
C ARG A 281 -4.36 4.50 -0.80
N ALA A 282 -3.14 4.58 -1.32
CA ALA A 282 -2.66 3.56 -2.24
C ALA A 282 -1.39 2.86 -1.75
N LEU A 283 -1.38 1.53 -1.85
CA LEU A 283 -0.32 0.64 -1.38
C LEU A 283 0.20 -0.22 -2.53
N HIS A 284 1.46 -0.63 -2.43
CA HIS A 284 2.08 -1.50 -3.42
C HIS A 284 2.65 -2.77 -2.78
N ASP A 285 2.17 -3.94 -3.21
CA ASP A 285 2.63 -5.26 -2.79
C ASP A 285 2.59 -5.48 -1.26
N TRP A 286 1.63 -4.91 -0.55
CA TRP A 286 1.55 -4.99 0.92
C TRP A 286 1.02 -6.34 1.40
N THR A 287 -0.13 -6.76 0.88
CA THR A 287 -0.75 -8.04 1.24
C THR A 287 0.18 -9.20 0.92
N LEU A 288 0.38 -10.11 1.85
CA LEU A 288 1.36 -11.20 1.85
C LEU A 288 2.84 -10.78 2.03
N ASN A 289 3.17 -9.50 1.93
CA ASN A 289 4.53 -8.99 2.13
C ASN A 289 4.69 -8.17 3.42
N HIS A 290 3.70 -8.17 4.30
CA HIS A 290 3.79 -7.49 5.58
C HIS A 290 4.31 -8.42 6.68
N ARG A 291 4.95 -7.83 7.67
CA ARG A 291 5.41 -8.48 8.90
C ARG A 291 4.92 -7.69 10.11
N ARG A 292 4.47 -8.40 11.14
CA ARG A 292 4.12 -7.77 12.41
C ARG A 292 5.38 -7.36 13.17
N THR A 293 5.39 -6.15 13.71
CA THR A 293 6.42 -5.61 14.60
C THR A 293 5.81 -5.24 15.96
N GLU A 294 6.61 -4.82 16.91
CA GLU A 294 6.11 -4.32 18.20
C GLU A 294 5.25 -3.06 18.02
N ASP A 295 5.61 -2.20 17.06
CA ASP A 295 4.92 -0.94 16.75
C ASP A 295 3.80 -1.08 15.71
N GLY A 296 3.51 -2.31 15.22
CA GLY A 296 2.46 -2.54 14.22
C GLY A 296 2.86 -3.47 13.09
N TYR A 297 2.90 -2.97 11.85
CA TYR A 297 3.25 -3.76 10.67
C TYR A 297 4.20 -2.99 9.77
N GLU A 298 5.13 -3.69 9.14
CA GLU A 298 6.04 -3.16 8.14
C GLU A 298 6.04 -4.00 6.85
N LEU A 299 6.50 -3.40 5.74
CA LEU A 299 6.67 -4.09 4.48
C LEU A 299 7.94 -4.98 4.56
N ASP A 300 7.76 -6.29 4.41
CA ASP A 300 8.84 -7.28 4.34
C ASP A 300 8.66 -8.14 3.09
N LYS A 301 9.38 -7.78 2.03
CA LYS A 301 9.22 -8.41 0.72
C LYS A 301 9.70 -9.85 0.71
N ARG A 302 8.76 -10.75 0.44
CA ARG A 302 9.02 -12.17 0.28
C ARG A 302 9.67 -12.47 -1.08
N THR A 303 10.37 -13.57 -1.14
CA THR A 303 10.90 -14.13 -2.41
C THR A 303 9.83 -14.93 -3.15
N GLY A 304 10.08 -15.28 -4.41
CA GLY A 304 9.18 -16.19 -5.15
C GLY A 304 9.05 -17.56 -4.51
N ASP A 305 10.09 -18.04 -3.85
CA ASP A 305 10.11 -19.31 -3.13
C ASP A 305 9.24 -19.27 -1.87
N ASP A 306 9.25 -18.16 -1.13
CA ASP A 306 8.34 -17.93 0.00
C ASP A 306 6.87 -17.95 -0.45
N PHE A 307 6.56 -17.34 -1.61
CA PHE A 307 5.21 -17.38 -2.18
C PHE A 307 4.78 -18.78 -2.61
N LEU A 308 5.69 -19.58 -3.15
CA LEU A 308 5.38 -20.97 -3.47
C LEU A 308 5.01 -21.77 -2.22
N GLY A 309 5.72 -21.57 -1.12
CA GLY A 309 5.36 -22.15 0.17
C GLY A 309 3.97 -21.73 0.67
N LEU A 310 3.54 -20.50 0.36
CA LEU A 310 2.17 -20.05 0.67
C LEU A 310 1.11 -20.74 -0.21
N VAL A 311 1.40 -20.98 -1.48
CA VAL A 311 0.48 -21.74 -2.38
C VAL A 311 0.24 -23.15 -1.82
N GLU A 312 1.26 -23.78 -1.25
CA GLU A 312 1.16 -25.09 -0.59
C GLU A 312 0.47 -25.02 0.78
N SER A 313 0.19 -23.82 1.28
CA SER A 313 -0.42 -23.58 2.60
C SER A 313 -1.57 -22.58 2.54
N PRO A 314 -2.72 -22.93 1.93
CA PRO A 314 -3.85 -22.01 1.73
C PRO A 314 -4.38 -21.40 3.05
N ASN A 315 -4.33 -22.13 4.15
CA ASN A 315 -4.76 -21.62 5.46
C ASN A 315 -3.86 -20.48 5.96
N LEU A 316 -2.56 -20.59 5.72
CA LEU A 316 -1.61 -19.55 6.10
C LEU A 316 -1.77 -18.32 5.18
N ALA A 317 -1.91 -18.53 3.88
CA ALA A 317 -2.23 -17.46 2.94
C ALA A 317 -3.53 -16.72 3.34
N SER A 318 -4.58 -17.47 3.67
CA SER A 318 -5.85 -16.92 4.17
C SER A 318 -5.68 -16.11 5.46
N ALA A 319 -4.84 -16.57 6.39
CA ALA A 319 -4.56 -15.87 7.65
C ALA A 319 -3.84 -14.54 7.39
N LEU A 320 -2.82 -14.53 6.53
CA LEU A 320 -2.09 -13.32 6.15
C LEU A 320 -2.97 -12.32 5.41
N ILE A 321 -3.81 -12.77 4.48
CA ILE A 321 -4.76 -11.92 3.76
C ILE A 321 -5.76 -11.27 4.74
N ARG A 322 -6.30 -12.05 5.68
CA ARG A 322 -7.21 -11.54 6.73
C ARG A 322 -6.53 -10.50 7.62
N GLN A 323 -5.29 -10.75 7.99
CA GLN A 323 -4.49 -9.83 8.80
C GLN A 323 -4.23 -8.51 8.06
N ALA A 324 -3.86 -8.56 6.78
CA ALA A 324 -3.70 -7.38 5.93
C ALA A 324 -5.00 -6.58 5.83
N ALA A 325 -6.13 -7.25 5.60
CA ALA A 325 -7.43 -6.61 5.52
C ALA A 325 -7.85 -5.93 6.84
N ALA A 326 -7.54 -6.52 7.97
CA ALA A 326 -7.80 -5.93 9.28
C ALA A 326 -6.92 -4.68 9.49
N HIS A 327 -5.64 -4.76 9.12
CA HIS A 327 -4.72 -3.63 9.18
C HIS A 327 -5.19 -2.46 8.29
N HIS A 328 -5.53 -2.72 7.03
CA HIS A 328 -6.04 -1.68 6.12
C HIS A 328 -7.25 -0.94 6.71
N ARG A 329 -8.17 -1.67 7.35
CA ARG A 329 -9.36 -1.08 7.98
C ARG A 329 -9.09 -0.30 9.26
N SER A 330 -8.05 -0.65 10.00
CA SER A 330 -7.76 -0.07 11.32
C SER A 330 -6.83 1.14 11.28
N ILE A 331 -5.91 1.17 10.33
CA ILE A 331 -4.83 2.17 10.29
C ILE A 331 -5.02 3.20 9.20
N LEU A 332 -5.61 2.81 8.07
CA LEU A 332 -5.81 3.69 6.93
C LEU A 332 -7.24 4.23 6.92
N PRO A 333 -7.43 5.49 7.28
CA PRO A 333 -8.73 6.13 7.13
C PRO A 333 -9.06 6.33 5.64
N GLY A 334 -10.29 6.00 5.23
CA GLY A 334 -10.75 6.17 3.86
C GLY A 334 -10.61 4.93 2.97
N ASP A 335 -10.90 5.10 1.70
CA ASP A 335 -10.78 4.04 0.70
C ASP A 335 -9.31 3.63 0.51
N VAL A 336 -9.09 2.35 0.24
CA VAL A 336 -7.75 1.78 0.06
C VAL A 336 -7.67 1.09 -1.29
N LEU A 337 -6.64 1.44 -2.07
CA LEU A 337 -6.26 0.72 -3.27
C LEU A 337 -4.90 0.04 -3.04
N GLU A 338 -4.83 -1.25 -3.26
CA GLU A 338 -3.56 -1.96 -3.28
C GLU A 338 -3.28 -2.54 -4.66
N ALA A 339 -2.15 -2.18 -5.28
CA ALA A 339 -1.66 -2.88 -6.44
C ALA A 339 -0.67 -3.97 -6.03
N ASN A 340 -0.97 -5.22 -6.42
CA ASN A 340 -0.21 -6.37 -5.96
C ASN A 340 0.03 -7.38 -7.09
N VAL A 341 1.30 -7.72 -7.31
CA VAL A 341 1.73 -8.65 -8.36
C VAL A 341 1.81 -10.11 -7.89
N TYR A 342 1.51 -10.37 -6.61
CA TYR A 342 1.65 -11.69 -5.99
C TYR A 342 0.32 -12.36 -5.62
N LEU A 343 -0.81 -11.65 -5.67
CA LEU A 343 -2.10 -12.17 -5.22
C LEU A 343 -2.81 -13.08 -6.23
N GLU A 344 -2.39 -13.09 -7.49
CA GLU A 344 -3.04 -13.88 -8.53
C GLU A 344 -3.21 -15.36 -8.15
N PRO A 345 -2.22 -16.05 -7.56
CA PRO A 345 -2.37 -17.45 -7.16
C PRO A 345 -3.32 -17.68 -5.98
N PHE A 346 -3.66 -16.64 -5.23
CA PHE A 346 -4.43 -16.70 -3.98
C PHE A 346 -5.84 -16.11 -4.13
N LEU A 347 -6.37 -16.06 -5.33
CA LEU A 347 -7.66 -15.42 -5.61
C LEU A 347 -8.83 -16.03 -4.84
N ASP A 348 -8.82 -17.34 -4.60
CA ASP A 348 -9.89 -18.03 -3.88
C ASP A 348 -9.83 -17.73 -2.38
N GLU A 349 -8.64 -17.79 -1.78
CA GLU A 349 -8.38 -17.38 -0.40
C GLU A 349 -8.70 -15.91 -0.19
N PHE A 350 -8.32 -15.09 -1.15
CA PHE A 350 -8.57 -13.66 -1.14
C PHE A 350 -10.08 -13.35 -1.13
N ARG A 351 -10.84 -13.93 -2.04
CA ARG A 351 -12.30 -13.76 -2.09
C ARG A 351 -13.01 -14.24 -0.84
N ALA A 352 -12.50 -15.32 -0.24
CA ALA A 352 -13.05 -15.84 1.02
C ALA A 352 -12.82 -14.89 2.22
N GLN A 353 -11.70 -14.16 2.25
CA GLN A 353 -11.35 -13.28 3.36
C GLN A 353 -11.82 -11.83 3.17
N ILE A 354 -11.90 -11.34 1.93
CA ILE A 354 -12.29 -9.97 1.59
C ILE A 354 -13.35 -10.00 0.47
N PRO A 355 -14.55 -10.50 0.75
CA PRO A 355 -15.60 -10.71 -0.28
C PRO A 355 -16.07 -9.41 -0.93
N ASP A 356 -15.95 -8.29 -0.21
CA ASP A 356 -16.39 -6.96 -0.66
C ASP A 356 -15.30 -6.18 -1.42
N ALA A 357 -14.11 -6.76 -1.59
CA ALA A 357 -13.04 -6.10 -2.33
C ALA A 357 -13.32 -6.09 -3.84
N GLU A 358 -13.07 -4.96 -4.47
CA GLU A 358 -13.16 -4.83 -5.91
C GLU A 358 -11.83 -5.23 -6.56
N LEU A 359 -11.87 -6.24 -7.44
CA LEU A 359 -10.71 -6.72 -8.16
C LEU A 359 -10.61 -6.06 -9.54
N ILE A 360 -9.47 -5.43 -9.79
CA ILE A 360 -9.18 -4.67 -11.00
C ILE A 360 -7.98 -5.31 -11.69
N HIS A 361 -8.08 -5.57 -12.98
CA HIS A 361 -7.00 -6.10 -13.79
C HIS A 361 -6.24 -4.95 -14.48
N LEU A 362 -5.01 -4.70 -14.07
CA LEU A 362 -4.10 -3.80 -14.79
C LEU A 362 -3.30 -4.64 -15.79
N HIS A 363 -3.49 -4.38 -17.07
CA HIS A 363 -2.79 -5.06 -18.14
C HIS A 363 -1.90 -4.11 -18.95
N ARG A 364 -0.86 -4.67 -19.52
CA ARG A 364 0.12 -3.98 -20.36
C ARG A 364 0.47 -4.88 -21.54
N ASP A 365 0.89 -4.28 -22.66
CA ASP A 365 1.41 -5.02 -23.81
C ASP A 365 2.51 -6.00 -23.36
N GLY A 366 2.32 -7.28 -23.67
CA GLY A 366 3.22 -8.36 -23.25
C GLY A 366 4.62 -8.20 -23.80
N ARG A 367 4.77 -7.61 -24.99
CA ARG A 367 6.08 -7.31 -25.59
C ARG A 367 6.91 -6.41 -24.69
N ASP A 368 6.29 -5.38 -24.12
CA ASP A 368 6.93 -4.47 -23.20
C ASP A 368 7.15 -5.07 -21.79
N VAL A 369 6.23 -5.91 -21.33
CA VAL A 369 6.39 -6.64 -20.06
C VAL A 369 7.56 -7.61 -20.15
N VAL A 370 7.60 -8.45 -21.17
CA VAL A 370 8.69 -9.41 -21.42
C VAL A 370 10.03 -8.67 -21.57
N ARG A 371 10.10 -7.63 -22.40
CA ARG A 371 11.28 -6.77 -22.52
C ARG A 371 11.75 -6.22 -21.19
N SER A 372 10.82 -5.71 -20.37
CA SER A 372 11.14 -5.15 -19.07
C SER A 372 11.64 -6.19 -18.07
N ILE A 373 11.17 -7.43 -18.16
CA ILE A 373 11.63 -8.56 -17.34
C ILE A 373 13.06 -8.93 -17.75
N LEU A 374 13.33 -9.05 -19.05
CA LEU A 374 14.65 -9.42 -19.57
C LEU A 374 15.72 -8.35 -19.27
N ASN A 375 15.38 -7.07 -19.38
CA ASN A 375 16.25 -5.95 -18.99
C ASN A 375 16.55 -5.87 -17.47
N ARG A 376 16.02 -6.78 -16.68
CA ARG A 376 16.31 -6.95 -15.25
C ARG A 376 16.96 -8.27 -14.92
N ASP A 377 17.33 -9.05 -15.92
CA ASP A 377 17.91 -10.40 -15.81
C ASP A 377 17.00 -11.35 -14.97
N TRP A 378 15.67 -11.12 -15.00
CA TRP A 378 14.75 -11.99 -14.29
C TRP A 378 14.50 -13.26 -15.12
N TYR A 379 14.32 -14.37 -14.39
CA TYR A 379 14.09 -15.70 -15.01
C TYR A 379 15.28 -16.23 -15.83
N ASP A 380 16.49 -15.70 -15.58
CA ASP A 380 17.72 -16.19 -16.24
C ASP A 380 17.92 -17.69 -15.99
N THR A 381 17.64 -18.14 -14.78
CA THR A 381 17.69 -19.55 -14.42
C THR A 381 16.29 -20.10 -14.12
N PRO A 382 16.06 -21.43 -14.22
CA PRO A 382 14.81 -22.05 -13.79
C PRO A 382 14.48 -21.83 -12.31
N LEU A 383 15.47 -21.48 -11.51
CA LEU A 383 15.36 -21.21 -10.08
C LEU A 383 14.91 -19.80 -9.77
N ASP A 384 15.09 -18.85 -10.68
CA ASP A 384 14.57 -17.50 -10.50
C ASP A 384 13.05 -17.50 -10.74
N ARG A 385 12.30 -17.47 -9.64
CA ARG A 385 10.86 -17.51 -9.64
C ARG A 385 10.20 -16.29 -9.04
N ARG A 386 10.93 -15.29 -8.89
CA ARG A 386 10.65 -13.99 -8.28
C ARG A 386 9.16 -13.59 -8.11
N HIS A 387 8.33 -13.76 -9.13
CA HIS A 387 6.90 -13.46 -9.12
C HIS A 387 6.02 -14.67 -9.47
N ARG A 388 6.63 -15.80 -9.80
CA ARG A 388 5.91 -16.98 -10.21
C ARG A 388 5.68 -17.92 -9.04
N THR A 389 4.45 -18.08 -8.68
CA THR A 389 4.01 -18.91 -7.56
C THR A 389 3.29 -20.19 -8.00
N VAL A 390 3.01 -20.32 -9.28
CA VAL A 390 2.31 -21.48 -9.86
C VAL A 390 3.22 -22.24 -10.82
N PRO A 391 3.24 -23.58 -10.78
CA PRO A 391 4.04 -24.41 -11.69
C PRO A 391 3.58 -24.19 -13.14
N ILE A 392 4.51 -23.85 -14.01
CA ILE A 392 4.34 -23.87 -15.45
C ILE A 392 4.99 -25.14 -15.97
N PRO A 393 4.30 -25.99 -16.75
CA PRO A 393 4.86 -27.20 -17.31
C PRO A 393 6.17 -26.93 -18.05
N ASN A 394 7.15 -27.82 -17.92
CA ASN A 394 8.45 -27.71 -18.57
C ASN A 394 9.27 -26.45 -18.26
N TRP A 395 8.96 -25.74 -17.17
CA TRP A 395 9.66 -24.51 -16.76
C TRP A 395 11.19 -24.64 -16.78
N VAL A 396 11.70 -25.80 -16.41
CA VAL A 396 13.13 -26.07 -16.29
C VAL A 396 13.84 -26.06 -17.67
N VAL A 397 13.15 -26.51 -18.72
CA VAL A 397 13.72 -26.60 -20.08
C VAL A 397 13.46 -25.35 -20.91
N LEU A 398 12.61 -24.45 -20.47
CA LEU A 398 12.38 -23.18 -21.14
C LEU A 398 13.61 -22.28 -21.05
N ASN A 399 13.89 -21.52 -22.07
CA ASN A 399 14.87 -20.45 -21.99
C ASN A 399 14.30 -19.22 -21.26
N GLN A 400 15.13 -18.24 -20.93
CA GLN A 400 14.74 -17.03 -20.18
C GLN A 400 13.57 -16.29 -20.83
N PHE A 401 13.63 -16.10 -22.15
CA PHE A 401 12.60 -15.42 -22.91
C PHE A 401 11.25 -16.14 -22.83
N GLU A 402 11.25 -17.46 -23.03
CA GLU A 402 10.04 -18.27 -22.95
C GLU A 402 9.45 -18.29 -21.56
N ARG A 403 10.29 -18.34 -20.51
CA ARG A 403 9.82 -18.22 -19.13
C ARG A 403 9.10 -16.90 -18.87
N ALA A 404 9.64 -15.79 -19.40
CA ALA A 404 8.99 -14.49 -19.30
C ALA A 404 7.65 -14.44 -20.06
N CYS A 405 7.58 -15.03 -21.25
CA CYS A 405 6.35 -15.15 -22.03
C CYS A 405 5.29 -15.99 -21.30
N TRP A 406 5.65 -17.17 -20.81
CA TRP A 406 4.71 -18.03 -20.08
C TRP A 406 4.23 -17.43 -18.76
N TYR A 407 5.10 -16.73 -18.02
CA TYR A 407 4.70 -15.97 -16.84
C TYR A 407 3.63 -14.93 -17.20
N TYR A 408 3.88 -14.14 -18.24
CA TYR A 408 2.93 -13.15 -18.73
C TYR A 408 1.59 -13.78 -19.10
N ARG A 409 1.60 -14.75 -20.03
CA ARG A 409 0.40 -15.43 -20.49
C ARG A 409 -0.42 -15.99 -19.35
N TYR A 410 0.20 -16.80 -18.51
CA TYR A 410 -0.47 -17.49 -17.42
C TYR A 410 -1.14 -16.52 -16.44
N THR A 411 -0.44 -15.47 -16.03
CA THR A 411 -0.98 -14.48 -15.11
C THR A 411 -2.15 -13.73 -15.75
N GLN A 412 -2.02 -13.32 -17.02
CA GLN A 412 -3.08 -12.60 -17.72
C GLN A 412 -4.36 -13.44 -17.89
N GLU A 413 -4.25 -14.69 -18.31
CA GLU A 413 -5.40 -15.60 -18.49
C GLU A 413 -6.19 -15.76 -17.18
N ARG A 414 -5.50 -15.93 -16.06
CA ARG A 414 -6.15 -16.05 -14.77
C ARG A 414 -6.82 -14.75 -14.32
N LEU A 415 -6.16 -13.62 -14.50
CA LEU A 415 -6.73 -12.31 -14.13
C LEU A 415 -7.90 -11.92 -15.02
N MET A 416 -7.86 -12.22 -16.31
CA MET A 416 -8.99 -12.00 -17.22
C MET A 416 -10.26 -12.75 -16.80
N THR A 417 -10.12 -13.91 -16.21
CA THR A 417 -11.25 -14.72 -15.71
C THR A 417 -11.74 -14.25 -14.35
N ALA A 418 -10.82 -13.73 -13.52
CA ALA A 418 -11.08 -13.37 -12.14
C ALA A 418 -11.68 -11.98 -11.95
N THR A 419 -11.49 -11.06 -12.91
CA THR A 419 -11.80 -9.63 -12.76
C THR A 419 -12.80 -9.16 -13.81
N LYS A 420 -13.63 -8.18 -13.44
CA LYS A 420 -14.54 -7.51 -14.37
C LYS A 420 -14.01 -6.17 -14.86
N ALA A 421 -13.41 -5.41 -13.96
CA ALA A 421 -12.84 -4.11 -14.26
C ALA A 421 -11.40 -4.27 -14.79
N ARG A 422 -11.05 -3.47 -15.82
CA ARG A 422 -9.74 -3.52 -16.46
C ARG A 422 -9.17 -2.11 -16.70
N ILE A 423 -7.86 -1.98 -16.52
CA ILE A 423 -7.10 -0.77 -16.82
C ILE A 423 -5.97 -1.12 -17.79
N SER A 424 -5.89 -0.42 -18.93
CA SER A 424 -4.74 -0.52 -19.85
C SER A 424 -3.65 0.42 -19.38
N PHE A 425 -2.43 -0.11 -19.23
CA PHE A 425 -1.25 0.69 -18.89
C PHE A 425 -0.99 1.82 -19.88
N GLU A 426 -1.01 1.50 -21.16
CA GLU A 426 -0.70 2.48 -22.23
C GLU A 426 -1.68 3.65 -22.20
N ARG A 427 -2.97 3.33 -22.04
CA ARG A 427 -4.02 4.36 -21.96
C ARG A 427 -3.94 5.16 -20.66
N MET A 428 -3.68 4.50 -19.53
CA MET A 428 -3.65 5.22 -18.25
C MET A 428 -2.51 6.23 -18.16
N VAL A 429 -1.37 5.99 -18.85
CA VAL A 429 -0.22 6.91 -18.81
C VAL A 429 -0.25 7.96 -19.93
N SER A 430 -1.06 7.77 -20.98
CA SER A 430 -1.15 8.67 -22.14
C SER A 430 -2.45 9.48 -22.21
N ASP A 431 -3.52 9.00 -21.58
CA ASP A 431 -4.86 9.60 -21.63
C ASP A 431 -5.40 9.83 -20.21
N ARG A 432 -5.20 11.06 -19.69
CA ARG A 432 -5.70 11.44 -18.36
C ARG A 432 -7.23 11.33 -18.27
N ALA A 433 -7.95 11.65 -19.34
CA ALA A 433 -9.40 11.57 -19.34
C ALA A 433 -9.90 10.13 -19.23
N TYR A 434 -9.23 9.21 -19.91
CA TYR A 434 -9.49 7.76 -19.73
C TYR A 434 -9.29 7.31 -18.28
N LEU A 435 -8.12 7.63 -17.69
CA LEU A 435 -7.82 7.23 -16.33
C LEU A 435 -8.82 7.81 -15.33
N THR A 436 -9.10 9.12 -15.41
CA THR A 436 -10.05 9.80 -14.53
C THR A 436 -11.45 9.20 -14.64
N ARG A 437 -11.92 8.93 -15.86
CA ARG A 437 -13.21 8.28 -16.09
C ARG A 437 -13.25 6.86 -15.49
N THR A 438 -12.21 6.05 -15.71
CA THR A 438 -12.13 4.67 -15.22
C THR A 438 -12.12 4.64 -13.69
N LEU A 439 -11.35 5.51 -13.03
CA LEU A 439 -11.35 5.61 -11.58
C LEU A 439 -12.70 6.08 -11.03
N ARG A 440 -13.37 7.02 -11.70
CA ARG A 440 -14.72 7.47 -11.33
C ARG A 440 -15.75 6.35 -11.45
N GLU A 441 -15.70 5.53 -12.50
CA GLU A 441 -16.58 4.37 -12.68
C GLU A 441 -16.41 3.35 -11.55
N LEU A 442 -15.20 3.27 -10.96
CA LEU A 442 -14.90 2.50 -9.76
C LEU A 442 -15.34 3.20 -8.46
N GLY A 443 -15.80 4.45 -8.54
CA GLY A 443 -16.18 5.26 -7.39
C GLY A 443 -15.03 5.97 -6.68
N ILE A 444 -13.86 6.03 -7.30
CA ILE A 444 -12.69 6.77 -6.78
C ILE A 444 -12.73 8.20 -7.36
N VAL A 445 -12.83 9.18 -6.47
CA VAL A 445 -12.83 10.60 -6.86
C VAL A 445 -11.42 11.06 -7.17
N VAL A 446 -11.23 11.58 -8.39
CA VAL A 446 -9.96 12.16 -8.83
C VAL A 446 -10.07 13.69 -8.79
N HIS A 447 -9.17 14.33 -8.07
CA HIS A 447 -9.12 15.78 -7.92
C HIS A 447 -8.35 16.41 -9.10
N PRO A 448 -8.98 17.22 -9.94
CA PRO A 448 -8.42 17.66 -11.23
C PRO A 448 -7.05 18.32 -11.16
N LEU A 449 -6.83 19.25 -10.21
CA LEU A 449 -5.54 19.96 -10.08
C LEU A 449 -4.43 19.03 -9.59
N LEU A 450 -4.74 18.15 -8.63
CA LEU A 450 -3.79 17.13 -8.16
C LEU A 450 -3.44 16.17 -9.30
N ALA A 451 -4.44 15.73 -10.07
CA ALA A 451 -4.23 14.85 -11.21
C ALA A 451 -3.36 15.51 -12.30
N GLU A 452 -3.51 16.80 -12.54
CA GLU A 452 -2.67 17.54 -13.49
C GLU A 452 -1.21 17.59 -13.07
N THR A 453 -0.96 17.77 -11.76
CA THR A 453 0.39 17.79 -11.19
C THR A 453 1.07 16.41 -11.25
N GLU A 454 0.30 15.34 -11.10
CA GLU A 454 0.83 13.96 -10.99
C GLU A 454 0.90 13.23 -12.33
N PHE A 455 0.05 13.61 -13.29
CA PHE A 455 0.00 12.96 -14.60
C PHE A 455 1.27 13.23 -15.41
N GLY A 456 1.83 12.18 -16.01
CA GLY A 456 3.06 12.28 -16.81
C GLY A 456 4.37 12.08 -16.05
N LYS A 457 4.35 11.98 -14.71
CA LYS A 457 5.55 11.64 -13.93
C LYS A 457 6.06 10.24 -14.29
N ARG A 458 7.37 10.09 -14.52
CA ARG A 458 8.00 8.79 -14.75
C ARG A 458 8.37 8.12 -13.43
N ILE A 459 7.87 6.90 -13.20
CA ILE A 459 8.10 6.14 -11.97
C ILE A 459 8.65 4.76 -12.32
N ASP A 460 9.72 4.35 -11.64
CA ASP A 460 10.36 3.04 -11.76
C ASP A 460 10.70 2.62 -13.21
N ALA A 461 11.18 3.58 -14.03
CA ALA A 461 11.66 3.29 -15.38
C ALA A 461 12.85 2.33 -15.36
N ASN A 462 13.00 1.52 -16.39
CA ASN A 462 14.16 0.66 -16.56
C ASN A 462 15.43 1.52 -16.59
N ARG A 463 16.45 1.11 -15.83
CA ARG A 463 17.79 1.75 -15.85
C ARG A 463 18.69 1.15 -16.93
N ARG A 464 18.40 -0.08 -17.39
CA ARG A 464 19.09 -0.78 -18.45
C ARG A 464 18.13 -0.99 -19.61
N ASP A 465 18.59 -0.88 -20.82
CA ASP A 465 17.83 -1.05 -22.06
C ASP A 465 18.63 -1.90 -23.04
N GLU A 466 19.14 -3.02 -22.54
CA GLU A 466 20.00 -3.94 -23.30
C GLU A 466 19.17 -4.85 -24.23
N PHE A 467 17.99 -5.30 -23.75
CA PHE A 467 17.10 -6.10 -24.59
C PHE A 467 16.23 -5.16 -25.45
N PRO A 468 16.25 -5.31 -26.79
CA PRO A 468 15.67 -4.36 -27.73
C PRO A 468 14.12 -4.35 -27.73
N SER A 469 13.52 -3.35 -28.39
CA SER A 469 12.08 -3.30 -28.68
C SER A 469 11.67 -4.41 -29.65
N TYR A 470 10.37 -4.74 -29.68
CA TYR A 470 9.81 -5.87 -30.44
C TYR A 470 10.22 -5.88 -31.92
N GLU A 471 10.27 -4.72 -32.56
CA GLU A 471 10.64 -4.58 -33.99
C GLU A 471 12.08 -5.06 -34.31
N ARG A 472 12.92 -5.07 -33.26
CA ARG A 472 14.31 -5.52 -33.34
C ARG A 472 14.53 -6.91 -32.78
N TRP A 473 13.49 -7.59 -32.33
CA TRP A 473 13.64 -8.96 -31.88
C TRP A 473 14.01 -9.89 -33.03
N PRO A 474 14.88 -10.87 -32.79
CA PRO A 474 15.08 -11.96 -33.74
C PRO A 474 13.75 -12.62 -34.11
N GLU A 475 13.61 -13.06 -35.35
CA GLU A 475 12.38 -13.68 -35.81
C GLU A 475 11.94 -14.85 -34.92
N ALA A 476 12.87 -15.69 -34.48
CA ALA A 476 12.60 -16.80 -33.57
C ALA A 476 11.96 -16.35 -32.26
N TYR A 477 12.32 -15.16 -31.73
CA TYR A 477 11.71 -14.61 -30.53
C TYR A 477 10.32 -14.05 -30.80
N ARG A 478 10.11 -13.38 -31.90
CA ARG A 478 8.78 -12.92 -32.32
C ARG A 478 7.83 -14.11 -32.51
N MET A 479 8.26 -15.15 -33.25
CA MET A 479 7.49 -16.40 -33.41
C MET A 479 7.16 -17.05 -32.06
N ALA A 480 8.12 -17.16 -31.13
CA ALA A 480 7.91 -17.74 -29.83
C ALA A 480 6.93 -16.90 -28.99
N PHE A 481 7.03 -15.56 -29.04
CA PHE A 481 6.13 -14.66 -28.36
C PHE A 481 4.69 -14.78 -28.86
N GLU A 482 4.49 -14.69 -30.17
CA GLU A 482 3.15 -14.77 -30.79
C GLU A 482 2.50 -16.13 -30.52
N ARG A 483 3.26 -17.21 -30.60
CA ARG A 483 2.79 -18.56 -30.26
C ARG A 483 2.38 -18.67 -28.78
N ILE A 484 3.17 -18.11 -27.84
CA ILE A 484 2.90 -18.22 -26.41
C ILE A 484 1.88 -17.19 -25.97
N CYS A 485 1.98 -15.95 -26.43
CA CYS A 485 1.23 -14.81 -25.91
C CYS A 485 0.15 -14.26 -26.85
N GLY A 486 0.19 -14.61 -28.16
CA GLY A 486 -0.65 -13.97 -29.19
C GLY A 486 -2.14 -14.01 -28.88
N GLU A 487 -2.65 -15.14 -28.41
CA GLU A 487 -4.05 -15.30 -28.04
C GLU A 487 -4.46 -14.33 -26.90
N VAL A 488 -3.68 -14.29 -25.83
CA VAL A 488 -3.98 -13.40 -24.68
C VAL A 488 -3.74 -11.93 -25.02
N GLN A 489 -2.76 -11.62 -25.88
CA GLN A 489 -2.55 -10.27 -26.42
C GLN A 489 -3.78 -9.78 -27.17
N SER A 490 -4.27 -10.59 -28.12
CA SER A 490 -5.48 -10.30 -28.89
C SER A 490 -6.72 -10.12 -28.00
N ALA A 491 -6.89 -10.97 -27.00
CA ALA A 491 -7.99 -10.89 -26.05
C ALA A 491 -7.97 -9.63 -25.14
N LEU A 492 -6.76 -9.05 -24.94
CA LEU A 492 -6.56 -7.79 -24.23
C LEU A 492 -6.61 -6.56 -25.15
N GLY A 493 -6.81 -6.74 -26.45
CA GLY A 493 -6.94 -5.68 -27.45
C GLY A 493 -5.61 -5.16 -27.99
N TYR A 494 -4.52 -5.90 -27.81
CA TYR A 494 -3.22 -5.56 -28.41
C TYR A 494 -3.06 -6.17 -29.81
N GLU A 495 -2.26 -5.52 -30.64
CA GLU A 495 -1.96 -6.03 -31.96
C GLU A 495 -1.14 -7.32 -31.89
N VAL A 496 -1.46 -8.26 -32.76
CA VAL A 496 -0.78 -9.56 -32.94
C VAL A 496 -0.19 -9.59 -34.36
N ASP A 497 1.03 -10.06 -34.48
CA ASP A 497 1.67 -10.19 -35.79
C ASP A 497 1.08 -11.38 -36.58
N LYS A 498 0.02 -11.08 -37.33
CA LYS A 498 -0.74 -12.08 -38.11
C LYS A 498 0.11 -12.80 -39.17
N GLY A 499 1.16 -12.16 -39.70
CA GLY A 499 2.07 -12.76 -40.65
C GLY A 499 2.83 -13.96 -40.07
N ILE A 500 2.99 -14.01 -38.76
CA ILE A 500 3.65 -15.11 -38.04
C ILE A 500 2.62 -16.18 -37.66
N VAL A 501 1.42 -15.78 -37.25
CA VAL A 501 0.35 -16.71 -36.79
C VAL A 501 -0.20 -17.58 -37.93
N ASP A 502 -0.38 -17.02 -39.12
CA ASP A 502 -0.94 -17.75 -40.26
C ASP A 502 -0.01 -18.84 -40.83
N HIS A 503 1.29 -18.77 -40.52
CA HIS A 503 2.26 -19.77 -41.01
C HIS A 503 2.23 -21.09 -40.21
N GLU A 504 1.71 -21.11 -39.00
CA GLU A 504 1.67 -22.30 -38.12
C GLU A 504 0.27 -22.88 -37.86
N LEU A 505 -0.82 -22.20 -38.24
CA LEU A 505 -2.20 -22.71 -38.07
C LEU A 505 -2.54 -23.90 -38.97
N GLY A 506 -1.58 -24.39 -39.78
CA GLY A 506 -1.69 -25.62 -40.57
C GLY A 506 -1.57 -26.92 -39.75
N THR A 507 -1.11 -26.91 -38.53
CA THR A 507 -1.00 -28.11 -37.69
C THR A 507 -1.25 -27.84 -36.22
N ALA A 508 -2.45 -28.26 -35.77
CA ALA A 508 -2.85 -28.53 -34.41
C ALA A 508 -3.00 -27.33 -33.46
N ALA A 509 -4.23 -26.82 -33.35
CA ALA A 509 -4.72 -26.19 -32.12
C ALA A 509 -4.60 -27.21 -30.98
N SER A 510 -3.59 -27.08 -30.13
CA SER A 510 -3.53 -27.81 -28.89
C SER A 510 -4.35 -27.04 -27.85
N GLU A 511 -5.39 -27.68 -27.32
CA GLU A 511 -6.12 -27.23 -26.12
C GLU A 511 -5.14 -26.82 -25.02
N PRO A 512 -5.47 -25.82 -24.17
CA PRO A 512 -4.69 -25.51 -23.00
C PRO A 512 -4.54 -26.77 -22.16
N PRO A 513 -3.34 -27.06 -21.61
CA PRO A 513 -3.12 -28.31 -20.92
C PRO A 513 -4.03 -28.38 -19.69
N SER A 514 -5.00 -29.25 -19.73
CA SER A 514 -5.76 -29.71 -18.56
C SER A 514 -4.91 -30.64 -17.69
N GLY A 515 -3.60 -30.62 -17.87
CA GLY A 515 -2.64 -31.47 -17.20
C GLY A 515 -2.62 -31.22 -15.69
N LYS A 516 -3.05 -32.20 -14.93
CA LYS A 516 -2.88 -32.22 -13.46
C LYS A 516 -1.40 -32.28 -13.17
N THR A 517 -0.88 -31.30 -12.49
CA THR A 517 0.47 -31.37 -11.89
C THR A 517 0.43 -32.45 -10.81
N HIS A 518 1.25 -33.48 -10.96
CA HIS A 518 1.40 -34.51 -9.93
C HIS A 518 2.42 -34.01 -8.89
N VAL A 519 1.93 -33.73 -7.67
CA VAL A 519 2.77 -33.43 -6.51
C VAL A 519 2.96 -34.73 -5.75
N GLN A 520 4.20 -35.18 -5.64
CA GLN A 520 4.53 -36.40 -4.86
C GLN A 520 5.45 -36.03 -3.71
N PRO A 521 5.15 -36.44 -2.47
CA PRO A 521 6.05 -36.23 -1.34
C PRO A 521 7.34 -37.05 -1.54
N VAL A 522 8.47 -36.38 -1.50
CA VAL A 522 9.81 -36.99 -1.58
C VAL A 522 10.39 -37.18 -0.17
N LEU A 523 10.15 -36.19 0.71
CA LEU A 523 10.51 -36.22 2.11
C LEU A 523 9.35 -35.61 2.92
N SER A 524 8.95 -36.31 3.99
CA SER A 524 7.96 -35.77 4.95
C SER A 524 8.37 -36.23 6.34
N MET A 525 8.63 -35.27 7.23
CA MET A 525 9.11 -35.48 8.59
C MET A 525 8.27 -34.65 9.56
N GLU A 526 7.62 -35.32 10.51
CA GLU A 526 6.87 -34.72 11.62
C GLU A 526 7.61 -35.04 12.92
N PHE A 527 8.41 -34.09 13.42
CA PHE A 527 9.38 -34.34 14.49
C PHE A 527 8.74 -34.64 15.85
N ALA A 528 7.53 -34.20 16.12
CA ALA A 528 6.81 -34.52 17.36
C ALA A 528 6.42 -36.03 17.49
N SER A 529 6.33 -36.75 16.36
CA SER A 529 5.93 -38.15 16.29
C SER A 529 7.11 -39.10 16.00
N MET A 530 8.32 -38.58 15.82
CA MET A 530 9.49 -39.38 15.49
C MET A 530 10.22 -39.89 16.74
N PRO A 531 10.82 -41.08 16.69
CA PRO A 531 11.69 -41.52 17.77
C PRO A 531 12.90 -40.57 17.91
N PRO A 532 13.43 -40.40 19.14
CA PRO A 532 14.53 -39.48 19.36
C PRO A 532 15.74 -39.86 18.50
N PRO A 533 16.27 -38.92 17.72
CA PRO A 533 17.45 -39.17 16.89
C PRO A 533 18.66 -39.38 17.79
N THR A 534 19.48 -40.36 17.47
CA THR A 534 20.82 -40.47 18.09
C THR A 534 21.73 -39.52 17.32
N VAL A 535 22.13 -38.42 17.95
CA VAL A 535 22.90 -37.35 17.29
C VAL A 535 24.38 -37.69 17.27
N THR A 536 25.00 -37.67 16.10
CA THR A 536 26.46 -37.68 15.92
C THR A 536 26.90 -36.44 15.12
N GLY A 537 26.39 -35.26 15.46
CA GLY A 537 26.93 -34.00 14.95
C GLY A 537 27.98 -33.45 15.93
N VAL A 538 29.12 -33.03 15.45
CA VAL A 538 30.09 -32.29 16.26
C VAL A 538 29.44 -30.94 16.60
N HIS A 539 29.28 -30.66 17.90
CA HIS A 539 28.73 -29.42 18.44
C HIS A 539 27.23 -29.16 18.23
N VAL A 540 26.42 -30.15 17.86
CA VAL A 540 24.94 -30.01 17.77
C VAL A 540 24.30 -30.74 18.94
N HIS A 541 23.35 -30.08 19.59
CA HIS A 541 22.49 -30.67 20.63
C HIS A 541 21.08 -30.82 20.06
N CYS A 542 20.52 -32.02 20.11
CA CYS A 542 19.16 -32.31 19.68
C CYS A 542 18.37 -32.96 20.78
N VAL A 543 17.21 -32.44 21.13
CA VAL A 543 16.29 -32.98 22.12
C VAL A 543 14.88 -33.06 21.55
N PRO A 544 14.27 -34.24 21.49
CA PRO A 544 12.85 -34.35 21.13
C PRO A 544 12.00 -33.70 22.21
N THR A 545 10.99 -32.99 21.80
CA THR A 545 9.98 -32.36 22.65
C THR A 545 8.58 -32.70 22.13
N ASP A 546 7.57 -32.41 22.90
CA ASP A 546 6.15 -32.56 22.51
C ASP A 546 5.76 -31.65 21.32
N ARG A 547 6.58 -30.64 21.01
CA ARG A 547 6.39 -29.70 19.91
C ARG A 547 7.22 -30.01 18.67
N GLY A 548 8.22 -30.86 18.77
CA GLY A 548 9.15 -31.19 17.70
C GLY A 548 10.56 -31.48 18.17
N LEU A 549 11.55 -31.29 17.30
CA LEU A 549 12.96 -31.53 17.61
C LEU A 549 13.63 -30.19 17.96
N GLU A 550 14.01 -30.03 19.23
CA GLU A 550 14.83 -28.86 19.64
C GLU A 550 16.29 -29.12 19.27
N VAL A 551 16.85 -28.16 18.53
CA VAL A 551 18.23 -28.18 18.00
C VAL A 551 18.96 -26.92 18.43
N GLY A 552 20.21 -27.08 18.87
CA GLY A 552 21.09 -25.98 19.26
C GLY A 552 22.56 -26.36 19.14
N THR A 553 23.44 -25.42 19.50
CA THR A 553 24.88 -25.67 19.59
C THR A 553 25.25 -26.09 21.01
N SER A 554 26.15 -27.05 21.16
CA SER A 554 26.55 -27.58 22.48
C SER A 554 27.60 -26.73 23.22
N GLU A 555 28.32 -25.83 22.51
CA GLU A 555 29.37 -25.03 23.10
C GLU A 555 29.41 -23.62 22.46
N SER A 556 29.77 -22.62 23.26
CA SER A 556 29.98 -21.24 22.79
C SER A 556 31.32 -21.11 22.04
N GLY A 557 31.28 -20.45 20.86
CA GLY A 557 32.49 -20.12 20.11
C GLY A 557 32.81 -21.01 18.92
N HIS A 558 31.94 -21.96 18.56
CA HIS A 558 32.11 -22.76 17.35
C HIS A 558 31.29 -22.21 16.18
N THR A 559 31.97 -21.95 15.07
CA THR A 559 31.44 -21.29 13.89
C THR A 559 30.56 -22.15 13.00
N THR A 560 30.47 -23.46 13.20
CA THR A 560 29.77 -24.38 12.29
C THR A 560 29.17 -25.59 12.98
N ALA A 561 27.91 -25.54 13.33
CA ALA A 561 27.13 -26.72 13.67
C ALA A 561 26.22 -27.09 12.48
N HIS A 562 26.19 -28.35 12.08
CA HIS A 562 25.40 -28.85 10.97
C HIS A 562 24.47 -29.97 11.42
N LEU A 563 23.19 -29.87 11.02
CA LEU A 563 22.25 -30.97 11.04
C LEU A 563 21.87 -31.29 9.61
N VAL A 564 21.98 -32.54 9.21
CA VAL A 564 21.60 -33.00 7.87
C VAL A 564 20.32 -33.81 7.95
N LEU A 565 19.35 -33.48 7.11
CA LEU A 565 18.04 -34.13 7.03
C LEU A 565 18.00 -35.00 5.76
N GLY A 566 17.74 -36.32 5.97
CA GLY A 566 17.63 -37.29 4.90
C GLY A 566 16.61 -38.39 5.26
N ARG A 567 16.47 -39.44 4.43
CA ARG A 567 15.50 -40.51 4.59
C ARG A 567 15.91 -41.58 5.61
N GLY A 568 17.17 -41.67 5.99
CA GLY A 568 17.70 -42.72 6.88
C GLY A 568 17.69 -42.38 8.36
N ASP A 569 18.18 -43.30 9.19
CA ASP A 569 18.40 -43.04 10.60
C ASP A 569 19.35 -41.85 10.78
N TRP A 570 18.95 -40.90 11.57
CA TRP A 570 19.57 -39.59 11.80
C TRP A 570 21.05 -39.59 12.22
N LEU A 571 21.62 -40.78 12.44
CA LEU A 571 22.91 -41.02 13.07
C LEU A 571 24.12 -41.02 12.18
N ARG A 572 23.95 -41.41 10.94
CA ARG A 572 24.94 -41.41 9.87
C ARG A 572 24.19 -41.12 8.60
N VAL A 573 24.05 -39.86 8.23
CA VAL A 573 23.54 -39.55 6.91
C VAL A 573 24.62 -39.86 5.91
N GLU A 574 24.67 -41.11 5.45
CA GLU A 574 25.40 -41.47 4.25
C GLU A 574 24.66 -40.87 3.06
N PHE A 575 25.33 -40.62 1.95
CA PHE A 575 24.68 -40.02 0.77
C PHE A 575 23.49 -40.87 0.28
N GLU A 576 23.49 -42.16 0.54
CA GLU A 576 22.41 -43.12 0.24
C GLU A 576 21.13 -42.85 1.02
N ASP A 577 21.23 -42.17 2.16
CA ASP A 577 20.08 -41.72 2.96
C ASP A 577 19.48 -40.39 2.39
N GLY A 578 20.14 -39.77 1.43
CA GLY A 578 19.62 -38.61 0.70
C GLY A 578 18.40 -38.94 -0.14
N CYS A 579 17.58 -37.92 -0.39
CA CYS A 579 16.44 -38.08 -1.29
C CYS A 579 16.95 -38.28 -2.73
N VAL A 580 16.56 -39.37 -3.38
CA VAL A 580 16.83 -39.58 -4.79
C VAL A 580 16.26 -38.43 -5.60
N CYS A 581 17.04 -37.88 -6.49
CA CYS A 581 16.65 -36.71 -7.28
C CYS A 581 16.90 -36.86 -8.79
N ASP A 582 16.07 -36.17 -9.55
CA ASP A 582 16.16 -36.09 -11.02
C ASP A 582 16.41 -34.62 -11.42
N PRO A 583 17.45 -34.33 -12.23
CA PRO A 583 17.71 -32.99 -12.74
C PRO A 583 16.57 -32.36 -13.54
N ASN A 584 15.66 -33.16 -14.06
CA ASN A 584 14.50 -32.71 -14.85
C ASN A 584 13.25 -32.46 -13.97
N VAL A 585 13.34 -32.73 -12.68
CA VAL A 585 12.25 -32.58 -11.74
C VAL A 585 12.44 -31.31 -10.91
N PHE A 586 11.34 -30.74 -10.58
CA PHE A 586 11.26 -29.56 -9.77
C PHE A 586 10.85 -29.94 -8.35
N TYR A 587 11.49 -29.34 -7.35
CA TYR A 587 11.25 -29.64 -5.96
C TYR A 587 10.78 -28.40 -5.21
N SER A 588 9.81 -28.58 -4.33
CA SER A 588 9.35 -27.58 -3.37
C SER A 588 9.56 -28.10 -1.96
N ALA A 589 10.12 -27.28 -1.10
CA ALA A 589 10.39 -27.63 0.29
C ALA A 589 9.74 -26.63 1.23
N ARG A 590 9.29 -27.15 2.39
CA ARG A 590 8.76 -26.37 3.51
C ARG A 590 9.35 -26.87 4.81
N ILE A 591 9.82 -25.94 5.64
CA ILE A 591 10.32 -26.19 6.98
C ILE A 591 9.48 -25.37 7.95
N CYS A 592 8.81 -26.04 8.91
CA CYS A 592 8.09 -25.40 10.01
C CYS A 592 8.97 -25.47 11.26
N PHE A 593 9.10 -24.35 11.97
CA PHE A 593 10.01 -24.22 13.11
C PHE A 593 9.56 -23.15 14.08
N ASP A 594 10.08 -23.19 15.30
CA ASP A 594 10.05 -22.10 16.26
C ASP A 594 11.49 -21.74 16.60
N VAL A 595 11.84 -20.47 16.54
CA VAL A 595 13.21 -19.99 16.76
C VAL A 595 13.20 -18.70 17.59
N ALA A 596 14.21 -18.52 18.43
CA ALA A 596 14.34 -17.28 19.19
C ALA A 596 14.49 -16.05 18.25
N PRO A 597 13.95 -14.86 18.61
CA PRO A 597 13.92 -13.70 17.73
C PRO A 597 15.29 -13.28 17.17
N SER A 598 16.38 -13.52 17.91
CA SER A 598 17.74 -13.18 17.51
C SER A 598 18.49 -14.30 16.78
N ALA A 599 17.93 -15.50 16.70
CA ALA A 599 18.61 -16.63 16.08
C ALA A 599 18.43 -16.65 14.56
N VAL A 600 19.50 -17.04 13.85
CA VAL A 600 19.54 -17.16 12.39
C VAL A 600 20.12 -18.51 11.99
N VAL A 601 19.31 -19.36 11.33
CA VAL A 601 19.77 -20.66 10.84
C VAL A 601 19.71 -20.69 9.32
N ARG A 602 20.82 -21.04 8.66
CA ARG A 602 20.90 -21.14 7.20
C ARG A 602 20.61 -22.56 6.74
N VAL A 603 19.77 -22.69 5.72
CA VAL A 603 19.45 -23.98 5.09
C VAL A 603 20.25 -24.12 3.80
N PHE A 604 20.97 -25.22 3.69
CA PHE A 604 21.74 -25.57 2.49
C PHE A 604 21.17 -26.81 1.82
N LEU A 605 21.11 -26.79 0.50
CA LEU A 605 20.92 -27.96 -0.33
C LEU A 605 22.29 -28.59 -0.58
N LEU A 606 22.46 -29.84 -0.19
CA LEU A 606 23.66 -30.66 -0.40
C LEU A 606 23.33 -31.68 -1.51
N LEU A 607 24.12 -31.67 -2.57
CA LEU A 607 23.92 -32.55 -3.75
C LEU A 607 25.07 -33.56 -3.84
N HIS A 608 24.73 -34.82 -4.06
CA HIS A 608 25.69 -35.92 -4.18
C HIS A 608 25.47 -36.69 -5.49
N ASP A 609 26.55 -37.16 -6.06
CA ASP A 609 26.52 -38.09 -7.21
C ASP A 609 26.23 -39.53 -6.78
N LYS A 610 26.14 -40.45 -7.73
CA LYS A 610 25.91 -41.88 -7.48
C LYS A 610 27.03 -42.59 -6.71
N ARG A 611 28.19 -41.93 -6.51
CA ARG A 611 29.34 -42.44 -5.79
C ARG A 611 29.46 -41.83 -4.39
N GLY A 612 28.52 -40.93 -4.03
CA GLY A 612 28.50 -40.24 -2.75
C GLY A 612 29.40 -39.02 -2.69
N ALA A 613 30.03 -38.62 -3.81
CA ALA A 613 30.81 -37.39 -3.83
C ALA A 613 29.86 -36.18 -3.85
N GLN A 614 30.12 -35.21 -2.97
CA GLN A 614 29.37 -33.96 -2.97
C GLN A 614 29.69 -33.16 -4.22
N VAL A 615 28.71 -33.04 -5.12
CA VAL A 615 28.83 -32.33 -6.39
C VAL A 615 28.28 -30.89 -6.32
N GLY A 616 27.56 -30.55 -5.25
CA GLY A 616 27.05 -29.20 -5.04
C GLY A 616 26.66 -28.90 -3.61
N LYS A 617 26.82 -27.61 -3.22
CA LYS A 617 26.31 -27.05 -1.98
C LYS A 617 25.78 -25.66 -2.27
N ARG A 618 24.51 -25.42 -1.91
CA ARG A 618 23.87 -24.12 -2.18
C ARG A 618 23.01 -23.69 -1.00
N HIS A 619 23.13 -22.43 -0.61
CA HIS A 619 22.22 -21.80 0.35
C HIS A 619 20.84 -21.64 -0.30
N VAL A 620 19.77 -22.12 0.35
CA VAL A 620 18.41 -22.14 -0.19
C VAL A 620 17.40 -21.37 0.65
N ALA A 621 17.63 -21.25 1.95
CA ALA A 621 16.74 -20.52 2.85
C ALA A 621 17.46 -20.07 4.14
N THR A 622 16.82 -19.17 4.87
CA THR A 622 17.27 -18.74 6.20
C THR A 622 16.08 -18.76 7.15
N LEU A 623 16.20 -19.48 8.27
CA LEU A 623 15.22 -19.50 9.34
C LEU A 623 15.50 -18.34 10.29
N ARG A 624 14.47 -17.58 10.66
CA ARG A 624 14.58 -16.41 11.55
C ARG A 624 13.42 -16.39 12.54
N GLY A 625 13.59 -15.74 13.67
CA GLY A 625 12.61 -15.68 14.76
C GLY A 625 11.35 -14.86 14.49
N ASP A 626 11.26 -14.22 13.34
CA ASP A 626 10.09 -13.48 12.88
C ASP A 626 9.11 -14.31 12.04
N SER A 627 9.44 -15.59 11.81
CA SER A 627 8.63 -16.52 11.03
C SER A 627 8.60 -17.87 11.70
N ASP A 628 7.50 -18.59 11.57
CA ASP A 628 7.31 -19.95 12.09
C ASP A 628 7.41 -21.02 11.00
N TRP A 629 7.74 -20.62 9.78
CA TRP A 629 8.01 -21.49 8.65
C TRP A 629 8.82 -20.78 7.56
N VAL A 630 9.44 -21.56 6.69
CA VAL A 630 10.05 -21.08 5.44
C VAL A 630 9.74 -22.05 4.31
N GLY A 631 9.39 -21.52 3.14
CA GLY A 631 9.25 -22.26 1.89
C GLY A 631 10.33 -21.87 0.90
N PHE A 632 10.82 -22.85 0.15
CA PHE A 632 11.76 -22.63 -0.96
C PHE A 632 11.60 -23.71 -2.00
N SER A 633 12.10 -23.47 -3.20
CA SER A 633 12.10 -24.47 -4.24
C SER A 633 13.44 -24.54 -4.95
N PHE A 634 13.70 -25.69 -5.56
CA PHE A 634 14.97 -25.95 -6.18
C PHE A 634 14.87 -26.96 -7.33
N THR A 635 15.86 -26.91 -8.21
CA THR A 635 16.23 -27.99 -9.11
C THR A 635 17.60 -28.50 -8.73
N VAL A 636 17.93 -29.70 -9.14
CA VAL A 636 19.26 -30.27 -8.96
C VAL A 636 20.07 -30.18 -10.27
N GLN A 637 21.38 -30.03 -10.15
CA GLN A 637 22.25 -29.95 -11.31
C GLN A 637 22.44 -31.32 -11.97
N PRO A 638 22.72 -31.37 -13.29
CA PRO A 638 23.09 -32.61 -13.95
C PRO A 638 24.26 -33.28 -13.24
N GLY A 639 24.14 -34.59 -13.03
CA GLY A 639 25.13 -35.40 -12.32
C GLY A 639 24.81 -35.63 -10.83
N ALA A 640 23.92 -34.85 -10.24
CA ALA A 640 23.38 -35.16 -8.90
C ALA A 640 22.41 -36.34 -8.99
N SER A 641 22.48 -37.23 -8.02
CA SER A 641 21.57 -38.37 -7.86
C SER A 641 20.80 -38.36 -6.56
N HIS A 642 21.33 -37.67 -5.55
CA HIS A 642 20.72 -37.52 -4.24
C HIS A 642 20.86 -36.08 -3.73
N PHE A 643 19.87 -35.62 -2.97
CA PHE A 643 19.98 -34.37 -2.21
C PHE A 643 19.68 -34.57 -0.75
N MET A 644 20.23 -33.71 0.08
CA MET A 644 19.95 -33.56 1.50
C MET A 644 19.80 -32.10 1.87
N LEU A 645 19.09 -31.81 2.95
CA LEU A 645 19.00 -30.47 3.52
C LEU A 645 19.92 -30.37 4.73
N GLY A 646 20.84 -29.43 4.71
CA GLY A 646 21.76 -29.14 5.81
C GLY A 646 21.34 -27.85 6.51
N LEU A 647 21.18 -27.91 7.83
CA LEU A 647 20.94 -26.74 8.69
C LEU A 647 22.28 -26.28 9.27
N HIS A 648 22.59 -25.01 9.09
CA HIS A 648 23.84 -24.40 9.55
C HIS A 648 23.54 -23.27 10.54
N PHE A 649 24.00 -23.45 11.78
CA PHE A 649 23.67 -22.58 12.91
C PHE A 649 24.61 -21.36 13.04
N GLY A 650 25.78 -21.38 12.38
CA GLY A 650 26.78 -20.29 12.44
C GLY A 650 27.29 -20.00 13.85
N ASP A 651 27.77 -18.78 14.08
CA ASP A 651 28.30 -18.28 15.36
C ASP A 651 27.16 -17.89 16.33
N GLN A 652 26.22 -18.78 16.58
CA GLN A 652 25.09 -18.50 17.49
C GLN A 652 25.49 -18.76 18.94
N PRO A 653 25.03 -17.96 19.92
CA PRO A 653 25.13 -18.27 21.32
C PRO A 653 24.44 -19.60 21.65
N PRO A 654 24.93 -20.40 22.61
CA PRO A 654 24.38 -21.74 22.94
C PRO A 654 22.94 -21.71 23.40
N GLU A 655 22.46 -20.59 23.90
CA GLU A 655 21.06 -20.36 24.30
C GLU A 655 20.10 -20.22 23.12
N HIS A 656 20.62 -19.96 21.90
CA HIS A 656 19.81 -19.83 20.70
C HIS A 656 19.45 -21.21 20.15
N ARG A 657 18.25 -21.66 20.48
CA ARG A 657 17.71 -22.96 20.05
C ARG A 657 16.62 -22.76 19.00
N ILE A 658 16.48 -23.73 18.15
CA ILE A 658 15.40 -23.86 17.18
C ILE A 658 14.63 -25.13 17.47
N THR A 659 13.31 -25.08 17.43
CA THR A 659 12.46 -26.26 17.44
C THR A 659 11.95 -26.52 16.03
N LEU A 660 12.41 -27.56 15.40
CA LEU A 660 11.90 -28.05 14.13
C LEU A 660 10.60 -28.82 14.35
N ARG A 661 9.52 -28.37 13.73
CA ARG A 661 8.21 -29.04 13.81
C ARG A 661 8.01 -30.03 12.67
N SER A 662 8.23 -29.59 11.45
CA SER A 662 8.12 -30.46 10.27
C SER A 662 9.02 -30.01 9.12
N VAL A 663 9.39 -30.96 8.28
CA VAL A 663 10.05 -30.71 6.97
C VAL A 663 9.33 -31.52 5.92
N ILE A 664 8.87 -30.87 4.86
CA ILE A 664 8.19 -31.50 3.73
C ILE A 664 8.93 -31.08 2.46
N VAL A 665 9.27 -32.04 1.63
CA VAL A 665 9.78 -31.80 0.27
C VAL A 665 8.94 -32.59 -0.72
N ASN A 666 8.41 -31.90 -1.68
CA ASN A 666 7.59 -32.47 -2.76
C ASN A 666 8.35 -32.41 -4.09
N SER A 667 8.23 -33.42 -4.91
CA SER A 667 8.56 -33.36 -6.32
C SER A 667 7.33 -32.89 -7.12
N ILE A 668 7.57 -32.02 -8.08
CA ILE A 668 6.54 -31.48 -8.96
C ILE A 668 6.87 -31.94 -10.38
N VAL A 669 6.09 -32.88 -10.89
CA VAL A 669 6.26 -33.47 -12.22
C VAL A 669 5.15 -32.94 -13.13
N ALA A 670 5.53 -32.36 -14.27
CA ALA A 670 4.59 -32.05 -15.33
C ALA A 670 4.17 -33.30 -16.10
N ASP A 671 2.92 -33.34 -16.59
CA ASP A 671 2.43 -34.45 -17.42
C ASP A 671 3.32 -34.64 -18.65
N GLU A 672 3.76 -35.87 -18.91
CA GLU A 672 4.71 -36.22 -19.99
C GLU A 672 4.20 -35.91 -21.42
N ASN A 673 2.91 -35.65 -21.56
CA ASN A 673 2.28 -35.36 -22.86
C ASN A 673 2.49 -33.92 -23.38
N TYR A 674 3.10 -33.06 -22.55
CA TYR A 674 3.33 -31.66 -22.92
C TYR A 674 4.79 -31.45 -23.41
N ARG A 675 5.17 -32.04 -24.52
CA ARG A 675 6.44 -31.75 -25.20
C ARG A 675 6.23 -30.70 -26.28
N VAL A 676 6.36 -29.42 -25.92
CA VAL A 676 6.57 -28.37 -26.92
C VAL A 676 7.98 -28.52 -27.46
N ARG A 677 8.13 -29.12 -28.65
CA ARG A 677 9.40 -29.09 -29.41
C ARG A 677 9.59 -27.68 -29.94
N ILE A 678 10.26 -26.85 -29.19
CA ILE A 678 10.76 -25.57 -29.67
C ILE A 678 12.15 -25.86 -30.24
N PRO A 679 12.43 -25.51 -31.52
CA PRO A 679 13.79 -25.53 -32.00
C PRO A 679 14.61 -24.57 -31.14
N THR A 680 15.61 -25.06 -30.45
CA THR A 680 16.60 -24.21 -29.77
C THR A 680 17.22 -23.35 -30.87
N PRO A 681 17.13 -22.02 -30.85
CA PRO A 681 17.87 -21.20 -31.76
C PRO A 681 19.34 -21.56 -31.57
N ALA A 682 19.99 -21.99 -32.63
CA ALA A 682 21.43 -22.17 -32.62
C ALA A 682 22.00 -20.86 -32.01
N ARG A 683 22.90 -20.98 -31.03
CA ARG A 683 23.71 -19.86 -30.58
C ARG A 683 24.46 -19.33 -31.78
N THR A 684 23.83 -18.46 -32.54
CA THR A 684 24.53 -17.60 -33.49
C THR A 684 25.35 -16.70 -32.62
N ALA A 685 26.66 -16.96 -32.61
CA ALA A 685 27.63 -16.10 -31.98
C ALA A 685 27.27 -14.65 -32.33
N LEU A 686 26.83 -13.89 -31.34
CA LEU A 686 26.82 -12.45 -31.44
C LEU A 686 28.25 -12.04 -31.72
N GLY A 687 28.43 -11.34 -32.82
CA GLY A 687 29.60 -11.04 -33.57
C GLY A 687 30.91 -11.00 -32.79
N GLN A 688 31.95 -11.53 -33.40
CA GLN A 688 33.31 -11.18 -33.07
C GLN A 688 33.43 -9.65 -32.99
N GLU A 689 33.61 -9.14 -31.79
CA GLU A 689 34.01 -7.76 -31.58
C GLU A 689 35.39 -7.53 -32.21
N SER A 690 35.43 -6.61 -33.17
CA SER A 690 36.70 -6.00 -33.57
C SER A 690 37.27 -5.25 -32.37
N PRO A 691 38.57 -5.33 -32.08
CA PRO A 691 39.17 -4.64 -30.94
C PRO A 691 39.05 -3.13 -31.13
N LEU A 692 38.43 -2.47 -30.17
CA LEU A 692 38.47 -1.01 -30.02
C LEU A 692 39.92 -0.55 -29.75
N PRO A 693 40.35 0.56 -30.35
CA PRO A 693 41.69 1.12 -30.10
C PRO A 693 41.81 1.60 -28.65
N ALA A 694 42.98 1.36 -28.07
CA ALA A 694 43.38 1.78 -26.73
C ALA A 694 43.11 3.27 -26.51
N ALA A 695 42.33 3.60 -25.48
CA ALA A 695 42.15 4.95 -25.03
C ALA A 695 43.36 5.35 -24.15
N ASP A 696 43.94 6.47 -24.53
CA ASP A 696 45.07 7.18 -23.91
C ASP A 696 44.75 7.61 -22.46
N GLU A 697 45.61 7.23 -21.54
CA GLU A 697 45.59 7.71 -20.17
C GLU A 697 45.96 9.21 -20.11
N ARG A 698 44.98 10.05 -19.77
CA ARG A 698 45.31 11.33 -19.10
C ARG A 698 44.20 11.70 -18.11
N GLY A 699 44.59 11.66 -16.83
CA GLY A 699 43.80 12.10 -15.72
C GLY A 699 43.51 13.62 -15.71
N VAL A 700 42.43 13.98 -15.07
CA VAL A 700 42.29 15.25 -14.31
C VAL A 700 41.40 14.96 -13.11
N GLU A 701 41.99 15.18 -11.91
CA GLU A 701 41.29 15.42 -10.66
C GLU A 701 40.37 16.65 -10.78
N VAL A 702 39.19 16.60 -10.25
CA VAL A 702 38.54 17.40 -9.18
C VAL A 702 37.18 16.79 -8.86
#